data_819c8f63efef96663cce542ab5744bd5
#
_entry.id   819c8f63efef96663cce542ab5744bd5
#
_cell.length_a   1.000
_cell.length_b   1.000
_cell.length_c   1.000
_cell.angle_alpha   90.00
_cell.angle_beta   90.00
_cell.angle_gamma   90.00
#
_symmetry.space_group_name_H-M   'P 1'
#
loop_
_entity.id
_entity.type
_entity.pdbx_description
1 polymer ?
#
loop_
_entity_poly.entity_id
_entity_poly.type
_entity_poly.pdbx_seq_one_letter_code
_entity_poly.pdbx_strand_id
1 'polypeptide(L)'
;MIIIKRQISIFLIALGALVCAPMALGQTGTSVEEGDWPYYHGSETSLRYSPLDQINAENVADLEIAWRFSTESFGPSADFVNPSTPLEVDGILYANIASTRNVVALDATNGQVLWLWRSQEGDRFDNAPRKGSGRGVAFWSDGDKSRVIDVTPGYQLVSLDAATGIPDPTFGENGIVDLYLGLRNADDPRYPYPDIGLSAPPLVMNDVIVVGAAHRTGGRPRSKFNTKGDIRGFDVHTGELLWTFHTIPERGEVGFETWLDEGVEFTGNSGVWAPISGDSELGIVYLPVEDPTGDYYGGDRPGANLFSSGLVALDVRTGERKWHYQFIHHDIWDWDVPSAPLITDLPNGRKVVMSVTKQSWVYTFDRETGEPIWPIVEREVPAGDVPGEWYAPTQPFPTHPAPFDRQGFGEDDLIDFTPELRAMALDAIKDFRLSPTIFEPPSLADAPDGTRGLLSLPSSTGGSNWEGSALDPETGILYVPSRTQLQVLALAKNEESDIDLSQGFGVRVPRIQGLEVVKPPYGRITAIDMNSGDHLWMIANADTPDRIKNHVLLEGVDLPRTGVPTRSGIFVTKSLLFQAEGTGAAGASPIFRAINKETGDIVAEIDLPFNQTGLPFTYEHEGKQYIAMFMGGAGNPAELVVMALPD
;
A
#
# COMPACT_ATOMS: atom_id res chain seq x y z
N MET A 1 -12.61 -92.33 -26.93
CA MET A 1 -11.97 -91.63 -25.80
C MET A 1 -11.42 -90.33 -26.36
N ILE A 2 -12.24 -89.27 -26.29
CA ILE A 2 -11.98 -87.98 -26.92
C ILE A 2 -11.64 -86.98 -25.81
N ILE A 3 -10.48 -86.42 -25.90
CA ILE A 3 -9.96 -85.37 -24.95
C ILE A 3 -10.33 -84.00 -25.53
N ILE A 4 -11.23 -83.30 -24.87
CA ILE A 4 -11.58 -81.91 -25.20
C ILE A 4 -10.65 -80.97 -24.43
N LYS A 5 -9.78 -80.22 -25.16
CA LYS A 5 -9.05 -79.10 -24.61
C LYS A 5 -9.96 -77.86 -24.53
N ARG A 6 -10.21 -77.37 -23.32
CA ARG A 6 -10.78 -76.00 -23.07
C ARG A 6 -9.64 -74.97 -23.14
N GLN A 7 -9.77 -74.02 -24.07
CA GLN A 7 -9.04 -72.77 -24.05
C GLN A 7 -9.73 -71.76 -23.12
N ILE A 8 -8.97 -71.25 -22.16
CA ILE A 8 -9.42 -70.16 -21.31
C ILE A 8 -8.85 -68.88 -21.92
N SER A 9 -9.73 -68.01 -22.45
CA SER A 9 -9.38 -66.63 -22.87
C SER A 9 -9.44 -65.73 -21.66
N ILE A 10 -8.28 -65.16 -21.29
CA ILE A 10 -8.15 -64.14 -20.26
C ILE A 10 -8.43 -62.78 -20.93
N PHE A 11 -9.55 -62.14 -20.61
CA PHE A 11 -9.79 -60.72 -20.94
C PHE A 11 -9.04 -59.84 -19.92
N LEU A 12 -7.97 -59.14 -20.36
CA LEU A 12 -7.41 -58.04 -19.61
C LEU A 12 -8.29 -56.83 -19.79
N ILE A 13 -8.99 -56.42 -18.72
CA ILE A 13 -9.66 -55.12 -18.63
C ILE A 13 -8.58 -54.10 -18.22
N ALA A 14 -8.12 -53.28 -19.17
CA ALA A 14 -7.33 -52.11 -18.88
C ALA A 14 -8.21 -51.07 -18.22
N LEU A 15 -8.08 -50.86 -16.89
CA LEU A 15 -8.63 -49.73 -16.19
C LEU A 15 -7.76 -48.50 -16.56
N GLY A 16 -8.26 -47.68 -17.47
CA GLY A 16 -7.71 -46.35 -17.69
C GLY A 16 -8.02 -45.46 -16.49
N ALA A 17 -7.01 -45.18 -15.69
CA ALA A 17 -7.09 -44.09 -14.71
C ALA A 17 -7.19 -42.78 -15.48
N LEU A 18 -8.37 -42.18 -15.52
CA LEU A 18 -8.55 -40.79 -15.88
C LEU A 18 -7.90 -39.98 -14.75
N VAL A 19 -6.72 -39.50 -14.98
CA VAL A 19 -6.13 -38.44 -14.17
C VAL A 19 -6.92 -37.17 -14.55
N CYS A 20 -7.93 -36.81 -13.76
CA CYS A 20 -8.46 -35.46 -13.75
C CYS A 20 -7.34 -34.56 -13.26
N ALA A 21 -6.63 -33.91 -14.17
CA ALA A 21 -5.89 -32.72 -13.83
C ALA A 21 -6.90 -31.69 -13.24
N PRO A 22 -6.62 -31.05 -12.12
CA PRO A 22 -7.44 -29.92 -11.70
C PRO A 22 -7.41 -28.91 -12.84
N MET A 23 -8.55 -28.60 -13.43
CA MET A 23 -8.69 -27.40 -14.25
C MET A 23 -8.38 -26.25 -13.31
N ALA A 24 -7.27 -25.59 -13.53
CA ALA A 24 -7.04 -24.25 -13.01
C ALA A 24 -8.17 -23.39 -13.62
N LEU A 25 -9.17 -23.06 -12.81
CA LEU A 25 -10.11 -21.99 -13.09
C LEU A 25 -9.33 -20.69 -12.85
N GLY A 26 -8.45 -20.34 -13.79
CA GLY A 26 -7.68 -19.11 -13.77
C GLY A 26 -8.20 -18.20 -14.86
N GLN A 27 -8.10 -16.91 -14.63
CA GLN A 27 -8.22 -15.90 -15.66
C GLN A 27 -7.47 -16.36 -16.90
N THR A 28 -8.16 -16.53 -18.01
CA THR A 28 -7.55 -16.98 -19.25
C THR A 28 -7.04 -15.77 -20.04
N GLY A 29 -5.76 -15.73 -20.32
CA GLY A 29 -5.19 -14.93 -21.40
C GLY A 29 -4.64 -13.56 -21.06
N THR A 30 -4.40 -13.21 -19.77
CA THR A 30 -3.81 -11.92 -19.40
C THR A 30 -2.83 -12.08 -18.26
N SER A 31 -1.54 -11.86 -18.51
CA SER A 31 -0.51 -11.99 -17.48
C SER A 31 0.69 -11.08 -17.76
N VAL A 32 1.47 -10.77 -16.73
CA VAL A 32 2.74 -10.04 -16.91
C VAL A 32 3.75 -10.80 -17.77
N GLU A 33 3.64 -12.11 -17.85
CA GLU A 33 4.47 -12.97 -18.71
C GLU A 33 4.13 -12.79 -20.20
N GLU A 34 2.91 -12.35 -20.51
CA GLU A 34 2.43 -12.04 -21.86
C GLU A 34 2.59 -10.56 -22.21
N GLY A 35 3.10 -9.74 -21.27
CA GLY A 35 3.36 -8.33 -21.45
C GLY A 35 2.26 -7.41 -20.89
N ASP A 36 1.17 -7.95 -20.36
CA ASP A 36 0.08 -7.19 -19.76
C ASP A 36 0.41 -6.70 -18.35
N TRP A 37 -0.45 -5.82 -17.80
CA TRP A 37 -0.42 -5.36 -16.41
C TRP A 37 -1.82 -5.45 -15.78
N PRO A 38 -2.36 -6.69 -15.56
CA PRO A 38 -3.77 -6.92 -15.25
C PRO A 38 -4.18 -6.63 -13.80
N TYR A 39 -3.23 -6.36 -12.90
CA TYR A 39 -3.47 -6.01 -11.50
C TYR A 39 -2.77 -4.70 -11.14
N TYR A 40 -3.21 -4.07 -10.05
CA TYR A 40 -2.65 -2.81 -9.56
C TYR A 40 -1.12 -2.82 -9.42
N HIS A 41 -0.54 -3.95 -9.06
CA HIS A 41 0.91 -4.17 -8.94
C HIS A 41 1.46 -5.20 -9.95
N GLY A 42 0.82 -5.33 -11.10
CA GLY A 42 1.18 -6.26 -12.18
C GLY A 42 0.53 -7.62 -12.05
N SER A 43 0.60 -8.23 -10.88
CA SER A 43 0.00 -9.52 -10.58
C SER A 43 -0.78 -9.49 -9.25
N GLU A 44 -1.59 -10.52 -9.00
CA GLU A 44 -2.27 -10.72 -7.72
C GLU A 44 -1.27 -10.88 -6.55
N THR A 45 -0.03 -11.29 -6.84
CA THR A 45 1.06 -11.45 -5.89
C THR A 45 1.80 -10.15 -5.55
N SER A 46 1.47 -9.04 -6.23
CA SER A 46 1.91 -7.67 -5.95
C SER A 46 3.43 -7.42 -6.04
N LEU A 47 4.12 -8.10 -6.96
CA LEU A 47 5.59 -8.02 -7.06
C LEU A 47 6.11 -6.73 -7.73
N ARG A 48 5.30 -6.07 -8.56
CA ARG A 48 5.74 -4.97 -9.44
C ARG A 48 6.94 -5.34 -10.31
N TYR A 49 6.90 -6.55 -10.79
CA TYR A 49 7.86 -7.13 -11.71
C TYR A 49 7.22 -7.32 -13.09
N SER A 50 8.02 -7.11 -14.13
CA SER A 50 7.70 -7.50 -15.49
C SER A 50 8.91 -8.16 -16.12
N PRO A 51 8.76 -9.28 -16.85
CA PRO A 51 9.87 -9.94 -17.57
C PRO A 51 10.29 -9.19 -18.85
N LEU A 52 9.61 -8.12 -19.22
CA LEU A 52 9.92 -7.31 -20.40
C LEU A 52 11.34 -6.75 -20.33
N ASP A 53 12.05 -6.74 -21.48
CA ASP A 53 13.44 -6.32 -21.59
C ASP A 53 13.76 -5.59 -22.92
N GLN A 54 12.73 -5.14 -23.66
CA GLN A 54 12.94 -4.31 -24.85
C GLN A 54 13.58 -2.98 -24.46
N ILE A 55 13.13 -2.40 -23.33
CA ILE A 55 13.75 -1.23 -22.70
C ILE A 55 14.77 -1.74 -21.68
N ASN A 56 16.06 -1.48 -21.94
CA ASN A 56 17.17 -2.00 -21.15
C ASN A 56 18.28 -0.95 -21.01
N ALA A 57 19.42 -1.33 -20.40
CA ALA A 57 20.51 -0.40 -20.09
C ALA A 57 21.16 0.25 -21.31
N GLU A 58 21.03 -0.34 -22.52
CA GLU A 58 21.66 0.17 -23.73
C GLU A 58 20.83 1.28 -24.41
N ASN A 59 19.50 1.32 -24.19
CA ASN A 59 18.57 2.16 -24.91
C ASN A 59 17.62 2.99 -24.05
N VAL A 60 17.58 2.77 -22.73
CA VAL A 60 16.64 3.45 -21.83
C VAL A 60 16.81 4.98 -21.83
N ALA A 61 17.99 5.49 -22.16
CA ALA A 61 18.23 6.93 -22.29
C ALA A 61 17.53 7.57 -23.50
N ASP A 62 17.09 6.75 -24.46
CA ASP A 62 16.40 7.19 -25.67
C ASP A 62 14.86 7.21 -25.51
N LEU A 63 14.34 6.91 -24.29
CA LEU A 63 12.91 6.97 -24.00
C LEU A 63 12.35 8.37 -24.28
N GLU A 64 11.23 8.40 -25.02
CA GLU A 64 10.50 9.64 -25.31
C GLU A 64 9.00 9.47 -24.98
N ILE A 65 8.30 10.60 -24.84
CA ILE A 65 6.86 10.59 -24.61
C ILE A 65 6.16 10.17 -25.91
N ALA A 66 5.53 8.99 -25.88
CA ALA A 66 4.74 8.48 -26.98
C ALA A 66 3.39 9.23 -27.09
N TRP A 67 2.69 9.39 -25.96
CA TRP A 67 1.43 10.13 -25.88
C TRP A 67 1.10 10.58 -24.46
N ARG A 68 0.12 11.48 -24.33
CA ARG A 68 -0.37 12.02 -23.06
C ARG A 68 -1.89 12.09 -23.06
N PHE A 69 -2.50 11.83 -21.90
CA PHE A 69 -3.94 11.95 -21.69
C PHE A 69 -4.22 12.82 -20.46
N SER A 70 -4.80 14.02 -20.66
CA SER A 70 -5.14 14.94 -19.57
C SER A 70 -6.47 14.59 -18.92
N THR A 71 -6.53 14.62 -17.59
CA THR A 71 -7.74 14.37 -16.81
C THR A 71 -8.54 15.65 -16.48
N GLU A 72 -8.05 16.83 -16.85
CA GLU A 72 -8.56 18.14 -16.42
C GLU A 72 -10.05 18.34 -16.69
N SER A 73 -10.56 17.86 -17.83
CA SER A 73 -11.93 18.11 -18.28
C SER A 73 -12.95 17.03 -17.87
N PHE A 74 -12.55 16.04 -17.07
CA PHE A 74 -13.40 14.89 -16.76
C PHE A 74 -14.13 14.97 -15.41
N GLY A 75 -13.88 16.00 -14.59
CA GLY A 75 -14.53 16.22 -13.31
C GLY A 75 -15.04 17.64 -13.13
N PRO A 76 -15.76 17.93 -12.04
CA PRO A 76 -16.25 19.26 -11.72
C PRO A 76 -15.12 20.23 -11.32
N SER A 77 -13.96 19.70 -10.97
CA SER A 77 -12.73 20.44 -10.69
C SER A 77 -11.53 19.66 -11.21
N ALA A 78 -10.45 20.38 -11.53
CA ALA A 78 -9.20 19.74 -11.90
C ALA A 78 -8.69 18.82 -10.77
N ASP A 79 -8.20 17.66 -11.15
CA ASP A 79 -7.48 16.74 -10.27
C ASP A 79 -5.98 16.98 -10.47
N PHE A 80 -5.28 17.37 -9.42
CA PHE A 80 -3.84 17.67 -9.48
C PHE A 80 -2.98 16.49 -9.02
N VAL A 81 -3.57 15.51 -8.35
CA VAL A 81 -2.90 14.34 -7.82
C VAL A 81 -3.76 13.12 -8.11
N ASN A 82 -3.40 12.36 -9.11
CA ASN A 82 -4.05 11.09 -9.43
C ASN A 82 -3.14 9.92 -9.02
N PRO A 83 -3.40 9.23 -7.89
CA PRO A 83 -2.61 8.10 -7.42
C PRO A 83 -2.95 6.77 -8.12
N SER A 84 -3.81 6.78 -9.13
CA SER A 84 -4.20 5.58 -9.86
C SER A 84 -3.01 4.96 -10.60
N THR A 85 -2.93 3.63 -10.59
CA THR A 85 -2.14 2.86 -11.53
C THR A 85 -3.11 2.21 -12.49
N PRO A 86 -3.11 2.56 -13.79
CA PRO A 86 -3.92 1.88 -14.78
C PRO A 86 -3.61 0.39 -14.84
N LEU A 87 -4.62 -0.42 -15.16
CA LEU A 87 -4.41 -1.79 -15.63
C LEU A 87 -4.25 -1.75 -17.14
N GLU A 88 -3.41 -2.60 -17.68
CA GLU A 88 -3.36 -2.85 -19.12
C GLU A 88 -3.74 -4.31 -19.37
N VAL A 89 -4.70 -4.51 -20.28
CA VAL A 89 -5.23 -5.81 -20.65
C VAL A 89 -5.57 -5.79 -22.16
N ASP A 90 -4.93 -6.63 -22.93
CA ASP A 90 -5.20 -6.80 -24.38
C ASP A 90 -5.22 -5.48 -25.15
N GLY A 91 -4.32 -4.53 -24.89
CA GLY A 91 -4.21 -3.23 -25.56
C GLY A 91 -5.18 -2.17 -25.06
N ILE A 92 -5.83 -2.38 -23.91
CA ILE A 92 -6.75 -1.42 -23.30
C ILE A 92 -6.25 -1.05 -21.90
N LEU A 93 -6.12 0.25 -21.64
CA LEU A 93 -5.81 0.78 -20.32
C LEU A 93 -7.10 1.13 -19.58
N TYR A 94 -7.29 0.55 -18.39
CA TYR A 94 -8.40 0.87 -17.48
C TYR A 94 -7.90 1.65 -16.28
N ALA A 95 -8.52 2.79 -15.97
CA ALA A 95 -8.07 3.66 -14.89
C ALA A 95 -9.20 4.40 -14.20
N ASN A 96 -8.95 4.80 -12.96
CA ASN A 96 -9.73 5.84 -12.28
C ASN A 96 -9.17 7.22 -12.62
N ILE A 97 -10.05 8.17 -12.94
CA ILE A 97 -9.67 9.55 -13.26
C ILE A 97 -10.60 10.57 -12.61
N ALA A 98 -10.10 11.79 -12.52
CA ALA A 98 -10.79 12.97 -12.02
C ALA A 98 -11.17 12.91 -10.52
N SER A 99 -11.53 14.05 -9.96
CA SER A 99 -11.91 14.22 -8.55
C SER A 99 -13.13 13.41 -8.12
N THR A 100 -13.93 12.94 -9.09
CA THR A 100 -15.15 12.13 -8.89
C THR A 100 -14.94 10.62 -9.06
N ARG A 101 -13.70 10.16 -9.30
CA ARG A 101 -13.35 8.75 -9.53
C ARG A 101 -14.18 8.13 -10.66
N ASN A 102 -14.06 8.71 -11.83
CA ASN A 102 -14.66 8.11 -13.04
C ASN A 102 -13.79 6.96 -13.51
N VAL A 103 -14.40 5.92 -14.09
CA VAL A 103 -13.67 4.82 -14.73
C VAL A 103 -13.56 5.10 -16.22
N VAL A 104 -12.36 5.00 -16.77
CA VAL A 104 -12.09 5.21 -18.20
C VAL A 104 -11.37 4.01 -18.81
N ALA A 105 -11.70 3.69 -20.05
CA ALA A 105 -10.92 2.80 -20.90
C ALA A 105 -10.27 3.61 -22.03
N LEU A 106 -8.98 3.41 -22.22
CA LEU A 106 -8.16 4.07 -23.24
C LEU A 106 -7.50 3.03 -24.14
N ASP A 107 -7.33 3.38 -25.40
CA ASP A 107 -6.45 2.64 -26.31
C ASP A 107 -5.00 2.77 -25.82
N ALA A 108 -4.33 1.66 -25.58
CA ALA A 108 -2.98 1.63 -24.99
C ALA A 108 -1.89 2.19 -25.93
N THR A 109 -2.13 2.24 -27.24
CA THR A 109 -1.15 2.74 -28.23
C THR A 109 -1.15 4.26 -28.35
N ASN A 110 -2.30 4.94 -28.10
CA ASN A 110 -2.45 6.35 -28.45
C ASN A 110 -3.26 7.19 -27.45
N GLY A 111 -3.82 6.56 -26.39
CA GLY A 111 -4.59 7.24 -25.34
C GLY A 111 -5.99 7.69 -25.77
N GLN A 112 -6.53 7.20 -26.89
CA GLN A 112 -7.91 7.49 -27.30
C GLN A 112 -8.89 6.92 -26.29
N VAL A 113 -9.87 7.75 -25.86
CA VAL A 113 -10.96 7.29 -24.98
C VAL A 113 -11.87 6.34 -25.74
N LEU A 114 -11.97 5.10 -25.28
CA LEU A 114 -12.88 4.09 -25.81
C LEU A 114 -14.26 4.23 -25.16
N TRP A 115 -14.29 4.34 -23.84
CA TRP A 115 -15.49 4.64 -23.07
C TRP A 115 -15.15 5.32 -21.74
N LEU A 116 -16.16 5.93 -21.12
CA LEU A 116 -16.08 6.60 -19.81
C LEU A 116 -17.37 6.32 -19.03
N TRP A 117 -17.21 5.79 -17.83
CA TRP A 117 -18.29 5.67 -16.85
C TRP A 117 -18.15 6.70 -15.74
N ARG A 118 -19.29 7.27 -15.29
CA ARG A 118 -19.32 8.28 -14.22
C ARG A 118 -20.28 7.86 -13.13
N SER A 119 -19.80 7.80 -11.90
CA SER A 119 -20.65 7.68 -10.73
C SER A 119 -21.50 8.94 -10.52
N GLN A 120 -22.76 8.76 -10.11
CA GLN A 120 -23.69 9.86 -9.78
C GLN A 120 -24.25 9.63 -8.37
N GLU A 121 -23.46 9.92 -7.36
CA GLU A 121 -23.77 9.57 -5.97
C GLU A 121 -24.38 10.73 -5.15
N GLY A 122 -24.39 11.96 -5.67
CA GLY A 122 -25.00 13.13 -5.01
C GLY A 122 -24.47 13.35 -3.59
N ASP A 123 -25.38 13.50 -2.62
CA ASP A 123 -25.05 13.73 -1.21
C ASP A 123 -24.15 12.64 -0.61
N ARG A 124 -24.24 11.41 -1.12
CA ARG A 124 -23.38 10.30 -0.69
C ARG A 124 -21.91 10.58 -1.03
N PHE A 125 -21.63 11.05 -2.24
CA PHE A 125 -20.29 11.50 -2.63
C PHE A 125 -19.84 12.70 -1.77
N ASP A 126 -20.74 13.67 -1.52
CA ASP A 126 -20.39 14.89 -0.77
C ASP A 126 -19.95 14.59 0.67
N ASN A 127 -20.48 13.53 1.27
CA ASN A 127 -20.14 13.08 2.62
C ASN A 127 -19.05 12.00 2.68
N ALA A 128 -18.61 11.46 1.52
CA ALA A 128 -17.64 10.38 1.47
C ALA A 128 -16.30 10.76 2.13
N PRO A 129 -15.70 9.89 2.97
CA PRO A 129 -14.41 10.17 3.62
C PRO A 129 -13.22 10.01 2.68
N ARG A 130 -13.34 9.19 1.62
CA ARG A 130 -12.27 8.83 0.69
C ARG A 130 -12.57 9.27 -0.73
N LYS A 131 -12.56 10.58 -0.95
CA LYS A 131 -12.76 11.21 -2.27
C LYS A 131 -11.48 11.15 -3.13
N GLY A 132 -11.57 11.73 -4.33
CA GLY A 132 -10.50 11.78 -5.31
C GLY A 132 -10.51 10.59 -6.25
N SER A 133 -9.59 10.59 -7.19
CA SER A 133 -9.49 9.60 -8.27
C SER A 133 -9.31 8.14 -7.81
N GLY A 134 -8.92 7.91 -6.57
CA GLY A 134 -8.63 6.56 -6.11
C GLY A 134 -7.26 6.06 -6.61
N ARG A 135 -6.96 4.76 -6.37
CA ARG A 135 -5.68 4.17 -6.76
C ARG A 135 -5.76 3.27 -7.98
N GLY A 136 -6.94 2.83 -8.39
CA GLY A 136 -7.13 1.98 -9.57
C GLY A 136 -8.39 1.14 -9.48
N VAL A 137 -8.59 0.34 -10.51
CA VAL A 137 -9.69 -0.60 -10.67
C VAL A 137 -9.18 -2.03 -10.60
N ALA A 138 -10.09 -3.02 -10.55
CA ALA A 138 -9.77 -4.43 -10.76
C ALA A 138 -10.35 -4.91 -12.09
N PHE A 139 -9.76 -5.96 -12.64
CA PHE A 139 -10.22 -6.61 -13.87
C PHE A 139 -10.54 -8.09 -13.58
N TRP A 140 -11.54 -8.63 -14.26
CA TRP A 140 -11.91 -10.04 -14.22
C TRP A 140 -12.37 -10.50 -15.59
N SER A 141 -12.04 -11.75 -15.95
CA SER A 141 -12.54 -12.41 -17.16
C SER A 141 -12.69 -13.91 -16.94
N ASP A 142 -13.75 -14.49 -17.51
CA ASP A 142 -13.93 -15.96 -17.63
C ASP A 142 -13.70 -16.46 -19.07
N GLY A 143 -13.22 -15.57 -19.96
CA GLY A 143 -13.01 -15.83 -21.38
C GLY A 143 -14.24 -15.51 -22.25
N ASP A 144 -15.45 -15.56 -21.74
CA ASP A 144 -16.68 -15.17 -22.44
C ASP A 144 -17.11 -13.74 -22.06
N LYS A 145 -16.88 -13.35 -20.81
CA LYS A 145 -17.20 -12.03 -20.26
C LYS A 145 -15.99 -11.43 -19.58
N SER A 146 -15.81 -10.14 -19.73
CA SER A 146 -14.80 -9.36 -19.02
C SER A 146 -15.44 -8.18 -18.30
N ARG A 147 -14.93 -7.87 -17.09
CA ARG A 147 -15.48 -6.84 -16.21
C ARG A 147 -14.39 -5.97 -15.65
N VAL A 148 -14.68 -4.67 -15.55
CA VAL A 148 -13.92 -3.71 -14.74
C VAL A 148 -14.70 -3.47 -13.47
N ILE A 149 -14.06 -3.66 -12.32
CA ILE A 149 -14.68 -3.61 -11.01
C ILE A 149 -14.04 -2.44 -10.22
N ASP A 150 -14.88 -1.59 -9.64
CA ASP A 150 -14.45 -0.42 -8.89
C ASP A 150 -15.21 -0.27 -7.58
N VAL A 151 -14.60 0.42 -6.62
CA VAL A 151 -15.27 0.90 -5.41
C VAL A 151 -15.34 2.41 -5.47
N THR A 152 -16.55 2.95 -5.59
CA THR A 152 -16.79 4.39 -5.73
C THR A 152 -16.46 5.17 -4.45
N PRO A 153 -16.29 6.51 -4.52
CA PRO A 153 -16.10 7.35 -3.34
C PRO A 153 -17.18 7.17 -2.27
N GLY A 154 -18.45 7.01 -2.68
CA GLY A 154 -19.58 6.77 -1.79
C GLY A 154 -19.70 5.31 -1.32
N TYR A 155 -18.65 4.50 -1.49
CA TYR A 155 -18.57 3.13 -1.03
C TYR A 155 -19.67 2.24 -1.64
N GLN A 156 -19.69 2.19 -2.98
CA GLN A 156 -20.48 1.26 -3.77
C GLN A 156 -19.53 0.39 -4.59
N LEU A 157 -19.80 -0.92 -4.65
CA LEU A 157 -19.08 -1.83 -5.52
C LEU A 157 -19.79 -1.87 -6.87
N VAL A 158 -19.06 -1.58 -7.94
CA VAL A 158 -19.58 -1.47 -9.30
C VAL A 158 -18.91 -2.49 -10.21
N SER A 159 -19.69 -3.15 -11.05
CA SER A 159 -19.20 -4.07 -12.08
C SER A 159 -19.62 -3.53 -13.46
N LEU A 160 -18.63 -3.19 -14.29
CA LEU A 160 -18.80 -2.65 -15.63
C LEU A 160 -18.38 -3.69 -16.67
N ASP A 161 -19.13 -3.81 -17.75
CA ASP A 161 -18.69 -4.56 -18.92
C ASP A 161 -17.40 -3.92 -19.49
N ALA A 162 -16.32 -4.68 -19.60
CA ALA A 162 -15.01 -4.14 -19.93
C ALA A 162 -14.91 -3.54 -21.33
N ALA A 163 -15.72 -4.03 -22.27
CA ALA A 163 -15.72 -3.53 -23.65
C ALA A 163 -16.51 -2.23 -23.82
N THR A 164 -17.51 -1.98 -22.97
CA THR A 164 -18.48 -0.87 -23.19
C THR A 164 -18.57 0.13 -22.02
N GLY A 165 -18.10 -0.23 -20.84
CA GLY A 165 -18.25 0.57 -19.61
C GLY A 165 -19.69 0.62 -19.07
N ILE A 166 -20.59 -0.22 -19.59
CA ILE A 166 -21.98 -0.29 -19.13
C ILE A 166 -22.05 -1.15 -17.87
N PRO A 167 -22.72 -0.71 -16.78
CA PRO A 167 -22.94 -1.54 -15.60
C PRO A 167 -23.62 -2.87 -15.96
N ASP A 168 -23.08 -4.00 -15.45
CA ASP A 168 -23.62 -5.32 -15.73
C ASP A 168 -24.96 -5.53 -14.99
N PRO A 169 -26.10 -5.67 -15.69
CA PRO A 169 -27.40 -5.77 -15.04
C PRO A 169 -27.60 -7.05 -14.23
N THR A 170 -26.69 -8.03 -14.36
CA THR A 170 -26.73 -9.29 -13.59
C THR A 170 -25.99 -9.22 -12.26
N PHE A 171 -25.27 -8.11 -12.01
CA PHE A 171 -24.50 -7.88 -10.80
C PHE A 171 -25.24 -6.93 -9.86
N GLY A 172 -25.51 -7.35 -8.64
CA GLY A 172 -26.20 -6.56 -7.63
C GLY A 172 -27.51 -5.94 -8.12
N GLU A 173 -27.73 -4.66 -7.84
CA GLU A 173 -28.86 -3.90 -8.39
C GLU A 173 -28.38 -3.07 -9.60
N ASN A 174 -28.61 -3.58 -10.83
CA ASN A 174 -28.20 -2.91 -12.07
C ASN A 174 -26.69 -2.57 -12.14
N GLY A 175 -25.83 -3.49 -11.75
CA GLY A 175 -24.38 -3.36 -11.80
C GLY A 175 -23.75 -2.81 -10.52
N ILE A 176 -24.53 -2.59 -9.47
CA ILE A 176 -24.08 -1.93 -8.23
C ILE A 176 -24.48 -2.74 -7.00
N VAL A 177 -23.55 -2.87 -6.04
CA VAL A 177 -23.81 -3.37 -4.69
C VAL A 177 -23.58 -2.23 -3.70
N ASP A 178 -24.57 -1.94 -2.85
CA ASP A 178 -24.45 -0.95 -1.78
C ASP A 178 -23.63 -1.51 -0.60
N LEU A 179 -22.37 -1.04 -0.47
CA LEU A 179 -21.47 -1.48 0.59
C LEU A 179 -21.80 -0.89 1.97
N TYR A 180 -22.73 0.06 2.10
CA TYR A 180 -23.21 0.50 3.42
C TYR A 180 -24.14 -0.52 4.08
N LEU A 181 -24.73 -1.42 3.30
CA LEU A 181 -25.58 -2.47 3.85
C LEU A 181 -24.77 -3.48 4.65
N GLY A 182 -25.24 -3.77 5.88
CA GLY A 182 -24.63 -4.76 6.77
C GLY A 182 -23.36 -4.30 7.49
N LEU A 183 -23.00 -3.01 7.41
CA LEU A 183 -21.90 -2.48 8.20
C LEU A 183 -22.23 -2.45 9.69
N ARG A 184 -21.25 -2.80 10.52
CA ARG A 184 -21.33 -2.69 11.97
C ARG A 184 -20.99 -1.25 12.43
N ASN A 185 -21.67 -0.75 13.45
CA ASN A 185 -21.49 0.62 14.00
C ASN A 185 -21.66 1.73 12.92
N ALA A 186 -22.59 1.55 11.98
CA ALA A 186 -22.80 2.48 10.86
C ALA A 186 -23.90 3.52 11.14
N ASP A 187 -24.62 3.40 12.23
CA ASP A 187 -25.86 4.11 12.55
C ASP A 187 -25.69 5.24 13.58
N ASP A 188 -24.56 5.94 13.55
CA ASP A 188 -24.35 7.11 14.39
C ASP A 188 -25.32 8.25 14.01
N PRO A 189 -26.27 8.62 14.87
CA PRO A 189 -27.28 9.62 14.54
C PRO A 189 -26.73 11.05 14.33
N ARG A 190 -25.47 11.27 14.65
CA ARG A 190 -24.79 12.55 14.45
C ARG A 190 -24.35 12.77 13.01
N TYR A 191 -24.23 11.69 12.22
CA TYR A 191 -23.73 11.74 10.85
C TYR A 191 -24.71 11.06 9.89
N PRO A 192 -25.00 11.71 8.73
CA PRO A 192 -25.99 11.21 7.77
C PRO A 192 -25.51 9.96 7.02
N TYR A 193 -24.19 9.72 7.01
CA TYR A 193 -23.55 8.59 6.32
C TYR A 193 -22.44 7.99 7.19
N PRO A 194 -22.19 6.68 7.09
CA PRO A 194 -21.05 6.02 7.73
C PRO A 194 -19.71 6.66 7.35
N ASP A 195 -18.78 6.76 8.31
CA ASP A 195 -17.44 7.34 8.06
C ASP A 195 -16.47 6.27 7.52
N ILE A 196 -16.86 5.62 6.44
CA ILE A 196 -16.14 4.53 5.77
C ILE A 196 -16.14 4.73 4.26
N GLY A 197 -15.08 4.29 3.60
CA GLY A 197 -14.90 4.31 2.15
C GLY A 197 -13.74 3.40 1.75
N LEU A 198 -13.26 3.53 0.52
CA LEU A 198 -12.06 2.86 0.05
C LEU A 198 -11.42 3.69 -1.07
N SER A 199 -10.10 3.68 -1.16
CA SER A 199 -9.35 4.27 -2.29
C SER A 199 -8.54 3.24 -3.06
N ALA A 200 -8.19 2.11 -2.44
CA ALA A 200 -7.52 1.01 -3.11
C ALA A 200 -8.49 0.24 -4.02
N PRO A 201 -8.02 -0.36 -5.12
CA PRO A 201 -8.84 -1.28 -5.89
C PRO A 201 -9.21 -2.50 -5.03
N PRO A 202 -10.38 -3.14 -5.25
CA PRO A 202 -10.64 -4.45 -4.69
C PRO A 202 -9.70 -5.50 -5.33
N LEU A 203 -9.47 -6.62 -4.65
CA LEU A 203 -8.80 -7.77 -5.25
C LEU A 203 -9.85 -8.70 -5.85
N VAL A 204 -9.65 -9.15 -7.08
CA VAL A 204 -10.46 -10.21 -7.70
C VAL A 204 -9.60 -11.46 -7.86
N MET A 205 -10.01 -12.56 -7.22
CA MET A 205 -9.28 -13.82 -7.26
C MET A 205 -10.23 -14.99 -7.03
N ASN A 206 -10.10 -16.06 -7.83
CA ASN A 206 -10.92 -17.28 -7.72
C ASN A 206 -12.44 -17.02 -7.70
N ASP A 207 -12.91 -16.10 -8.56
CA ASP A 207 -14.28 -15.64 -8.70
C ASP A 207 -14.86 -14.92 -7.47
N VAL A 208 -14.00 -14.45 -6.56
CA VAL A 208 -14.37 -13.64 -5.39
C VAL A 208 -13.79 -12.24 -5.52
N ILE A 209 -14.60 -11.22 -5.27
CA ILE A 209 -14.18 -9.84 -5.10
C ILE A 209 -13.97 -9.59 -3.62
N VAL A 210 -12.72 -9.34 -3.20
CA VAL A 210 -12.38 -9.01 -1.82
C VAL A 210 -12.32 -7.49 -1.68
N VAL A 211 -13.20 -6.95 -0.83
CA VAL A 211 -13.34 -5.50 -0.64
C VAL A 211 -12.79 -5.11 0.72
N GLY A 212 -11.82 -4.19 0.72
CA GLY A 212 -11.29 -3.56 1.90
C GLY A 212 -12.19 -2.45 2.46
N ALA A 213 -11.72 -1.81 3.52
CA ALA A 213 -12.38 -0.69 4.16
C ALA A 213 -11.35 0.34 4.61
N ALA A 214 -11.71 1.61 4.53
CA ALA A 214 -10.87 2.71 4.95
C ALA A 214 -11.71 3.85 5.54
N HIS A 215 -11.22 4.44 6.61
CA HIS A 215 -11.90 5.52 7.30
C HIS A 215 -11.32 6.89 6.93
N ARG A 216 -11.82 7.94 7.54
CA ARG A 216 -11.26 9.28 7.39
C ARG A 216 -9.85 9.29 7.95
N THR A 217 -8.91 9.83 7.16
CA THR A 217 -7.51 9.97 7.60
C THR A 217 -7.35 11.01 8.70
N GLY A 218 -6.37 10.78 9.56
CA GLY A 218 -5.86 11.76 10.51
C GLY A 218 -6.09 11.39 11.98
N GLY A 219 -5.19 11.84 12.84
CA GLY A 219 -5.18 11.57 14.26
C GLY A 219 -6.19 12.36 15.08
N ARG A 220 -7.33 12.78 14.47
CA ARG A 220 -8.41 13.55 15.09
C ARG A 220 -9.75 12.96 14.72
N PRO A 221 -10.10 11.82 15.26
CA PRO A 221 -11.38 11.21 15.00
C PRO A 221 -12.51 12.11 15.55
N ARG A 222 -13.62 12.13 14.81
CA ARG A 222 -14.82 12.92 15.19
C ARG A 222 -15.47 12.38 16.46
N SER A 223 -15.31 11.10 16.71
CA SER A 223 -15.92 10.38 17.82
C SER A 223 -15.13 9.13 18.13
N LYS A 224 -15.26 8.58 19.31
CA LYS A 224 -14.83 7.23 19.65
C LYS A 224 -15.75 6.14 19.10
N PHE A 225 -17.01 6.47 18.79
CA PHE A 225 -17.94 5.57 18.12
C PHE A 225 -17.72 5.67 16.61
N ASN A 226 -17.22 4.60 15.99
CA ASN A 226 -16.91 4.56 14.56
C ASN A 226 -17.36 3.26 13.90
N THR A 227 -17.61 3.34 12.59
CA THR A 227 -17.91 2.17 11.75
C THR A 227 -16.74 1.20 11.77
N LYS A 228 -17.02 -0.10 11.91
CA LYS A 228 -15.99 -1.14 11.88
C LYS A 228 -15.52 -1.41 10.45
N GLY A 229 -14.23 -1.72 10.30
CA GLY A 229 -13.57 -1.91 9.01
C GLY A 229 -13.60 -3.35 8.51
N ASP A 230 -14.73 -4.05 8.66
CA ASP A 230 -14.86 -5.45 8.27
C ASP A 230 -14.53 -5.69 6.80
N ILE A 231 -13.85 -6.78 6.52
CA ILE A 231 -13.48 -7.17 5.16
C ILE A 231 -14.51 -8.16 4.61
N ARG A 232 -14.92 -7.97 3.35
CA ARG A 232 -16.02 -8.73 2.75
C ARG A 232 -15.64 -9.33 1.41
N GLY A 233 -16.05 -10.56 1.18
CA GLY A 233 -15.96 -11.25 -0.10
C GLY A 233 -17.31 -11.30 -0.80
N PHE A 234 -17.33 -10.97 -2.09
CA PHE A 234 -18.52 -10.99 -2.94
C PHE A 234 -18.30 -11.90 -4.14
N ASP A 235 -19.36 -12.56 -4.57
CA ASP A 235 -19.36 -13.34 -5.81
C ASP A 235 -19.17 -12.41 -7.02
N VAL A 236 -18.22 -12.71 -7.88
CA VAL A 236 -17.86 -11.84 -9.02
C VAL A 236 -18.96 -11.80 -10.08
N HIS A 237 -19.77 -12.84 -10.22
CA HIS A 237 -20.83 -12.91 -11.24
C HIS A 237 -22.09 -12.16 -10.81
N THR A 238 -22.44 -12.24 -9.53
CA THR A 238 -23.73 -11.78 -9.02
C THR A 238 -23.66 -10.58 -8.08
N GLY A 239 -22.50 -10.33 -7.44
CA GLY A 239 -22.36 -9.34 -6.38
C GLY A 239 -22.97 -9.78 -5.04
N GLU A 240 -23.35 -11.06 -4.89
CA GLU A 240 -23.84 -11.58 -3.62
C GLU A 240 -22.72 -11.62 -2.58
N LEU A 241 -23.03 -11.20 -1.34
CA LEU A 241 -22.11 -11.28 -0.21
C LEU A 241 -21.89 -12.75 0.16
N LEU A 242 -20.65 -13.23 0.04
CA LEU A 242 -20.27 -14.60 0.38
C LEU A 242 -19.85 -14.74 1.85
N TRP A 243 -19.07 -13.79 2.35
CA TRP A 243 -18.55 -13.82 3.71
C TRP A 243 -18.16 -12.43 4.21
N THR A 244 -18.09 -12.30 5.53
CA THR A 244 -17.55 -11.13 6.25
C THR A 244 -16.52 -11.60 7.26
N PHE A 245 -15.35 -10.99 7.26
CA PHE A 245 -14.32 -11.17 8.30
C PHE A 245 -14.33 -9.96 9.24
N HIS A 246 -14.52 -10.21 10.53
CA HIS A 246 -14.51 -9.19 11.57
C HIS A 246 -13.08 -8.86 11.99
N THR A 247 -12.55 -7.74 11.55
CA THR A 247 -11.22 -7.25 11.95
C THR A 247 -11.19 -6.80 13.42
N ILE A 248 -12.32 -6.31 13.93
CA ILE A 248 -12.59 -6.13 15.36
C ILE A 248 -13.55 -7.25 15.79
N PRO A 249 -13.08 -8.24 16.58
CA PRO A 249 -13.85 -9.44 16.86
C PRO A 249 -15.14 -9.18 17.64
N GLU A 250 -16.14 -10.03 17.44
CA GLU A 250 -17.33 -10.09 18.28
C GLU A 250 -17.11 -11.01 19.49
N ARG A 251 -18.00 -10.90 20.47
CA ARG A 251 -17.96 -11.76 21.67
C ARG A 251 -18.03 -13.25 21.29
N GLY A 252 -16.97 -13.97 21.64
CA GLY A 252 -16.84 -15.41 21.35
C GLY A 252 -15.99 -15.72 20.11
N GLU A 253 -15.59 -14.73 19.35
CA GLU A 253 -14.60 -14.89 18.28
C GLU A 253 -13.19 -14.81 18.84
N VAL A 254 -12.23 -15.38 18.10
CA VAL A 254 -10.80 -15.31 18.43
C VAL A 254 -10.33 -13.86 18.39
N GLY A 255 -9.57 -13.45 19.40
CA GLY A 255 -9.03 -12.09 19.51
C GLY A 255 -9.89 -11.16 20.38
N PHE A 256 -11.15 -11.51 20.67
CA PHE A 256 -12.01 -10.69 21.54
C PHE A 256 -11.39 -10.44 22.92
N GLU A 257 -10.68 -11.41 23.47
CA GLU A 257 -9.97 -11.33 24.75
C GLU A 257 -8.82 -10.33 24.77
N THR A 258 -8.38 -9.86 23.62
CA THR A 258 -7.32 -8.83 23.50
C THR A 258 -7.85 -7.40 23.62
N TRP A 259 -9.17 -7.25 23.73
CA TRP A 259 -9.89 -6.00 23.98
C TRP A 259 -10.38 -6.04 25.43
N LEU A 260 -9.74 -5.29 26.32
CA LEU A 260 -9.87 -5.52 27.77
C LEU A 260 -11.12 -4.93 28.43
N ASP A 261 -11.85 -4.06 27.73
CA ASP A 261 -13.09 -3.45 28.21
C ASP A 261 -14.14 -3.24 27.10
N GLU A 262 -15.09 -2.30 27.30
CA GLU A 262 -16.16 -1.99 26.37
C GLU A 262 -15.68 -1.31 25.08
N GLY A 263 -14.39 -0.98 24.94
CA GLY A 263 -13.81 -0.35 23.75
C GLY A 263 -14.11 -1.12 22.46
N VAL A 264 -14.15 -2.44 22.53
CA VAL A 264 -14.52 -3.32 21.39
C VAL A 264 -15.90 -3.01 20.82
N GLU A 265 -16.83 -2.44 21.60
CA GLU A 265 -18.21 -2.23 21.17
C GLU A 265 -18.35 -0.95 20.31
N PHE A 266 -17.59 0.11 20.63
CA PHE A 266 -17.73 1.40 19.95
C PHE A 266 -16.56 1.74 19.03
N THR A 267 -15.36 1.20 19.26
CA THR A 267 -14.21 1.43 18.38
C THR A 267 -14.46 0.89 16.99
N GLY A 268 -14.11 1.67 15.99
CA GLY A 268 -14.17 1.28 14.59
C GLY A 268 -12.81 1.30 13.92
N ASN A 269 -12.81 1.48 12.60
CA ASN A 269 -11.64 1.32 11.74
C ASN A 269 -11.10 -0.13 11.78
N SER A 270 -9.80 -0.35 11.87
CA SER A 270 -9.13 -1.66 11.68
C SER A 270 -9.46 -2.29 10.32
N GLY A 271 -9.68 -1.47 9.31
CA GLY A 271 -9.98 -1.95 7.97
C GLY A 271 -8.73 -2.36 7.20
N VAL A 272 -8.86 -2.42 5.88
CA VAL A 272 -7.77 -2.59 4.92
C VAL A 272 -7.89 -1.48 3.87
N TRP A 273 -7.13 -0.41 4.05
CA TRP A 273 -7.11 0.71 3.10
C TRP A 273 -6.00 0.56 2.04
N ALA A 274 -5.04 -0.29 2.31
CA ALA A 274 -3.98 -0.67 1.38
C ALA A 274 -4.51 -1.66 0.32
N PRO A 275 -3.84 -1.81 -0.83
CA PRO A 275 -4.17 -2.87 -1.76
C PRO A 275 -3.97 -4.25 -1.11
N ILE A 276 -4.81 -5.19 -1.51
CA ILE A 276 -4.81 -6.59 -1.04
C ILE A 276 -4.05 -7.42 -2.07
N SER A 277 -3.36 -8.47 -1.63
CA SER A 277 -2.73 -9.47 -2.49
C SER A 277 -3.22 -10.87 -2.17
N GLY A 278 -2.98 -11.81 -3.07
CA GLY A 278 -3.44 -13.18 -2.91
C GLY A 278 -2.60 -14.20 -3.67
N ASP A 279 -2.82 -15.45 -3.33
CA ASP A 279 -2.25 -16.63 -3.96
C ASP A 279 -3.41 -17.49 -4.46
N SER A 280 -3.71 -17.41 -5.76
CA SER A 280 -4.83 -18.11 -6.38
C SER A 280 -4.64 -19.63 -6.36
N GLU A 281 -3.41 -20.13 -6.33
CA GLU A 281 -3.09 -21.55 -6.27
C GLU A 281 -3.44 -22.13 -4.88
N LEU A 282 -3.10 -21.42 -3.81
CA LEU A 282 -3.46 -21.78 -2.44
C LEU A 282 -4.90 -21.36 -2.07
N GLY A 283 -5.49 -20.42 -2.80
CA GLY A 283 -6.78 -19.83 -2.48
C GLY A 283 -6.73 -18.94 -1.23
N ILE A 284 -5.61 -18.30 -0.96
CA ILE A 284 -5.38 -17.46 0.23
C ILE A 284 -5.24 -15.99 -0.16
N VAL A 285 -6.00 -15.11 0.51
CA VAL A 285 -5.81 -13.66 0.46
C VAL A 285 -5.10 -13.18 1.72
N TYR A 286 -4.24 -12.17 1.56
CA TYR A 286 -3.45 -11.59 2.64
C TYR A 286 -3.86 -10.14 2.86
N LEU A 287 -4.39 -9.86 4.04
CA LEU A 287 -4.99 -8.59 4.42
C LEU A 287 -4.02 -7.77 5.28
N PRO A 288 -3.50 -6.64 4.76
CA PRO A 288 -2.71 -5.69 5.53
C PRO A 288 -3.64 -4.80 6.38
N VAL A 289 -3.94 -5.24 7.61
CA VAL A 289 -4.92 -4.60 8.49
C VAL A 289 -4.35 -3.33 9.11
N GLU A 290 -5.14 -2.24 9.12
CA GLU A 290 -4.81 -0.97 9.74
C GLU A 290 -5.12 -0.93 11.24
N ASP A 291 -4.71 0.15 11.92
CA ASP A 291 -4.97 0.40 13.32
C ASP A 291 -6.46 0.75 13.59
N PRO A 292 -6.94 0.63 14.86
CA PRO A 292 -8.27 1.04 15.24
C PRO A 292 -8.36 2.56 15.40
N THR A 293 -9.57 3.10 15.41
CA THR A 293 -9.81 4.52 15.69
C THR A 293 -9.12 4.99 16.97
N GLY A 294 -8.46 6.13 16.85
CA GLY A 294 -7.56 6.69 17.86
C GLY A 294 -6.10 6.38 17.53
N ASP A 295 -5.62 6.88 16.35
CA ASP A 295 -4.29 6.60 15.78
C ASP A 295 -3.15 6.88 16.77
N TYR A 296 -3.32 7.84 17.70
CA TYR A 296 -2.25 8.27 18.63
C TYR A 296 -2.63 8.19 20.09
N TYR A 297 -3.88 7.81 20.41
CA TYR A 297 -4.38 7.61 21.74
C TYR A 297 -5.34 6.43 21.78
N GLY A 298 -4.99 5.41 22.55
CA GLY A 298 -5.72 4.16 22.67
C GLY A 298 -6.40 3.96 24.04
N GLY A 299 -6.43 4.98 24.92
CA GLY A 299 -7.03 4.86 26.26
C GLY A 299 -8.51 4.46 26.26
N ASP A 300 -9.24 4.73 25.17
CA ASP A 300 -10.62 4.27 24.98
C ASP A 300 -10.72 2.79 24.52
N ARG A 301 -9.59 2.14 24.20
CA ARG A 301 -9.53 0.77 23.67
C ARG A 301 -8.38 -0.06 24.27
N PRO A 302 -8.29 -0.18 25.62
CA PRO A 302 -7.18 -0.89 26.24
C PRO A 302 -7.06 -2.34 25.77
N GLY A 303 -5.83 -2.85 25.73
CA GLY A 303 -5.49 -4.18 25.26
C GLY A 303 -4.73 -4.19 23.93
N ALA A 304 -4.30 -5.36 23.48
CA ALA A 304 -3.49 -5.51 22.26
C ALA A 304 -4.26 -5.23 20.95
N ASN A 305 -5.59 -5.26 20.98
CA ASN A 305 -6.51 -4.91 19.89
C ASN A 305 -6.34 -5.78 18.62
N LEU A 306 -6.33 -7.10 18.75
CA LEU A 306 -6.30 -8.00 17.60
C LEU A 306 -7.60 -7.83 16.78
N PHE A 307 -7.57 -7.76 15.42
CA PHE A 307 -6.51 -8.08 14.43
C PHE A 307 -5.81 -6.83 13.87
N SER A 308 -5.86 -5.69 14.54
CA SER A 308 -5.27 -4.45 14.04
C SER A 308 -3.74 -4.53 13.86
N SER A 309 -3.22 -3.65 13.00
CA SER A 309 -1.79 -3.42 12.73
C SER A 309 -1.02 -4.71 12.50
N GLY A 310 -1.52 -5.53 11.57
CA GLY A 310 -0.97 -6.85 11.30
C GLY A 310 -1.34 -7.43 9.94
N LEU A 311 -0.95 -8.67 9.73
CA LEU A 311 -1.26 -9.45 8.53
C LEU A 311 -2.23 -10.57 8.88
N VAL A 312 -3.33 -10.68 8.12
CA VAL A 312 -4.32 -11.75 8.26
C VAL A 312 -4.44 -12.51 6.95
N ALA A 313 -4.31 -13.84 6.98
CA ALA A 313 -4.49 -14.72 5.84
C ALA A 313 -5.85 -15.42 5.92
N LEU A 314 -6.67 -15.26 4.88
CA LEU A 314 -8.00 -15.86 4.80
C LEU A 314 -8.10 -16.79 3.59
N ASP A 315 -8.92 -17.83 3.71
CA ASP A 315 -9.45 -18.55 2.57
C ASP A 315 -10.34 -17.62 1.75
N VAL A 316 -10.00 -17.40 0.49
CA VAL A 316 -10.70 -16.43 -0.36
C VAL A 316 -12.17 -16.76 -0.59
N ARG A 317 -12.55 -18.05 -0.60
CA ARG A 317 -13.92 -18.50 -0.90
C ARG A 317 -14.83 -18.46 0.31
N THR A 318 -14.27 -18.65 1.51
CA THR A 318 -15.07 -18.80 2.74
C THR A 318 -14.88 -17.68 3.74
N GLY A 319 -13.80 -16.86 3.62
CA GLY A 319 -13.41 -15.87 4.63
C GLY A 319 -12.86 -16.48 5.91
N GLU A 320 -12.65 -17.80 5.95
CA GLU A 320 -12.10 -18.47 7.12
C GLU A 320 -10.63 -18.12 7.31
N ARG A 321 -10.28 -17.68 8.53
CA ARG A 321 -8.90 -17.31 8.86
C ARG A 321 -8.00 -18.55 8.91
N LYS A 322 -6.96 -18.58 8.06
CA LYS A 322 -5.92 -19.60 8.06
C LYS A 322 -4.90 -19.31 9.15
N TRP A 323 -4.35 -18.09 9.17
CA TRP A 323 -3.40 -17.62 10.17
C TRP A 323 -3.41 -16.08 10.24
N HIS A 324 -2.70 -15.52 11.23
CA HIS A 324 -2.46 -14.09 11.34
C HIS A 324 -1.18 -13.82 12.12
N TYR A 325 -0.65 -12.61 11.96
CA TYR A 325 0.44 -12.09 12.78
C TYR A 325 0.23 -10.60 13.05
N GLN A 326 0.25 -10.18 14.31
CA GLN A 326 0.13 -8.78 14.70
C GLN A 326 1.53 -8.15 14.79
N PHE A 327 1.75 -7.04 14.07
CA PHE A 327 3.05 -6.35 13.99
C PHE A 327 3.22 -5.31 15.09
N ILE A 328 2.12 -4.80 15.63
CA ILE A 328 2.11 -3.84 16.72
C ILE A 328 0.97 -4.20 17.68
N HIS A 329 1.32 -4.40 18.95
CA HIS A 329 0.35 -4.52 20.01
C HIS A 329 -0.07 -3.13 20.46
N HIS A 330 -1.38 -2.82 20.40
CA HIS A 330 -1.91 -1.53 20.81
C HIS A 330 -1.26 -0.35 20.08
N ASP A 331 -1.48 -0.26 18.78
CA ASP A 331 -0.89 0.78 17.97
C ASP A 331 -1.37 2.18 18.39
N ILE A 332 -0.43 3.05 18.74
CA ILE A 332 -0.61 4.48 19.11
C ILE A 332 0.36 5.37 18.33
N TRP A 333 0.86 4.90 17.18
CA TRP A 333 1.82 5.61 16.33
C TRP A 333 1.31 5.83 14.90
N ASP A 334 0.12 5.28 14.54
CA ASP A 334 -0.40 5.23 13.17
C ASP A 334 0.59 4.46 12.26
N TRP A 335 1.03 3.28 12.74
CA TRP A 335 1.94 2.41 11.98
C TRP A 335 1.25 1.17 11.44
N ASP A 336 0.03 1.36 10.98
CA ASP A 336 -0.74 0.40 10.21
C ASP A 336 0.03 -0.17 9.01
N VAL A 337 -0.40 -1.32 8.49
CA VAL A 337 0.27 -1.98 7.35
C VAL A 337 -0.13 -1.27 6.05
N PRO A 338 0.80 -0.54 5.38
CA PRO A 338 0.42 0.45 4.40
C PRO A 338 0.36 -0.03 2.96
N SER A 339 0.90 -1.22 2.67
CA SER A 339 1.07 -1.72 1.29
C SER A 339 0.64 -3.17 1.15
N ALA A 340 0.35 -3.57 -0.10
CA ALA A 340 0.07 -4.96 -0.41
C ALA A 340 1.25 -5.86 -0.01
N PRO A 341 0.99 -6.99 0.65
CA PRO A 341 2.00 -8.01 0.87
C PRO A 341 2.52 -8.59 -0.46
N LEU A 342 3.84 -8.83 -0.54
CA LEU A 342 4.45 -9.43 -1.73
C LEU A 342 4.53 -10.95 -1.56
N ILE A 343 4.14 -11.71 -2.58
CA ILE A 343 4.07 -13.17 -2.52
C ILE A 343 4.96 -13.75 -3.61
N THR A 344 5.85 -14.67 -3.25
CA THR A 344 6.72 -15.32 -4.24
C THR A 344 7.29 -16.65 -3.75
N ASP A 345 7.76 -17.42 -4.69
CA ASP A 345 8.71 -18.51 -4.45
C ASP A 345 10.13 -17.95 -4.62
N LEU A 346 10.90 -17.91 -3.54
CA LEU A 346 12.29 -17.43 -3.59
C LEU A 346 13.19 -18.45 -4.32
N PRO A 347 14.29 -18.00 -4.96
CA PRO A 347 15.24 -18.91 -5.63
C PRO A 347 15.80 -20.02 -4.74
N ASN A 348 15.84 -19.83 -3.42
CA ASN A 348 16.25 -20.86 -2.46
C ASN A 348 15.13 -21.88 -2.13
N GLY A 349 13.98 -21.81 -2.79
CA GLY A 349 12.84 -22.71 -2.65
C GLY A 349 11.87 -22.40 -1.51
N ARG A 350 12.06 -21.31 -0.76
CA ARG A 350 11.09 -20.86 0.26
C ARG A 350 9.90 -20.20 -0.39
N LYS A 351 8.70 -20.58 0.06
CA LYS A 351 7.43 -19.97 -0.36
C LYS A 351 7.02 -18.92 0.65
N VAL A 352 7.08 -17.65 0.27
CA VAL A 352 6.99 -16.55 1.24
C VAL A 352 5.91 -15.54 0.92
N VAL A 353 5.38 -14.91 1.97
CA VAL A 353 4.68 -13.63 1.94
C VAL A 353 5.45 -12.61 2.78
N MET A 354 5.61 -11.41 2.25
CA MET A 354 6.40 -10.33 2.85
C MET A 354 5.56 -9.08 3.04
N SER A 355 5.60 -8.49 4.23
CA SER A 355 4.98 -7.20 4.53
C SER A 355 6.05 -6.15 4.78
N VAL A 356 6.09 -5.12 3.92
CA VAL A 356 6.92 -3.93 4.11
C VAL A 356 6.13 -2.92 4.93
N THR A 357 6.67 -2.48 6.07
CA THR A 357 5.90 -1.77 7.08
C THR A 357 6.32 -0.31 7.28
N LYS A 358 5.44 0.48 7.92
CA LYS A 358 5.73 1.86 8.33
C LYS A 358 6.88 1.94 9.32
N GLN A 359 7.08 0.91 10.15
CA GLN A 359 8.19 0.81 11.11
C GLN A 359 9.57 0.66 10.45
N SER A 360 9.64 0.50 9.12
CA SER A 360 10.86 0.25 8.35
C SER A 360 11.40 -1.18 8.47
N TRP A 361 10.55 -2.16 8.75
CA TRP A 361 10.86 -3.58 8.71
C TRP A 361 10.18 -4.29 7.54
N VAL A 362 10.75 -5.44 7.18
CA VAL A 362 10.12 -6.44 6.30
C VAL A 362 9.84 -7.69 7.14
N TYR A 363 8.57 -7.91 7.45
CA TYR A 363 8.14 -9.17 8.07
C TYR A 363 7.94 -10.21 7.00
N THR A 364 8.52 -11.40 7.17
CA THR A 364 8.52 -12.47 6.17
C THR A 364 8.05 -13.78 6.79
N PHE A 365 7.03 -14.37 6.17
CA PHE A 365 6.41 -15.60 6.65
C PHE A 365 6.37 -16.66 5.55
N ASP A 366 6.33 -17.92 5.95
CA ASP A 366 5.81 -18.98 5.08
C ASP A 366 4.36 -18.63 4.72
N ARG A 367 4.06 -18.58 3.42
CA ARG A 367 2.78 -18.04 2.94
C ARG A 367 1.57 -18.92 3.26
N GLU A 368 1.78 -20.24 3.42
CA GLU A 368 0.71 -21.18 3.73
C GLU A 368 0.44 -21.27 5.23
N THR A 369 1.50 -21.29 6.05
CA THR A 369 1.39 -21.57 7.49
C THR A 369 1.44 -20.34 8.38
N GLY A 370 2.00 -19.22 7.90
CA GLY A 370 2.25 -18.02 8.70
C GLY A 370 3.44 -18.15 9.65
N GLU A 371 4.26 -19.19 9.52
CA GLU A 371 5.47 -19.32 10.30
C GLU A 371 6.51 -18.28 9.88
N PRO A 372 7.10 -17.50 10.82
CA PRO A 372 8.14 -16.53 10.49
C PRO A 372 9.37 -17.20 9.87
N ILE A 373 9.85 -16.68 8.73
CA ILE A 373 11.07 -17.17 8.09
C ILE A 373 12.32 -16.90 8.93
N TRP A 374 12.36 -15.75 9.58
CA TRP A 374 13.36 -15.39 10.57
C TRP A 374 12.68 -15.15 11.92
N PRO A 375 13.35 -15.45 13.05
CA PRO A 375 12.75 -15.25 14.36
C PRO A 375 12.25 -13.82 14.57
N ILE A 376 11.04 -13.69 15.12
CA ILE A 376 10.48 -12.44 15.61
C ILE A 376 10.46 -12.57 17.14
N VAL A 377 11.07 -11.60 17.83
CA VAL A 377 11.32 -11.67 19.28
C VAL A 377 10.49 -10.60 19.99
N GLU A 378 9.65 -11.03 20.91
CA GLU A 378 8.99 -10.12 21.83
C GLU A 378 10.01 -9.47 22.77
N ARG A 379 10.04 -8.12 22.79
CA ARG A 379 10.93 -7.33 23.65
C ARG A 379 10.12 -6.34 24.46
N GLU A 380 10.53 -6.13 25.69
CA GLU A 380 9.99 -5.07 26.54
C GLU A 380 10.18 -3.70 25.89
N VAL A 381 9.16 -2.85 25.97
CA VAL A 381 9.16 -1.48 25.45
C VAL A 381 8.77 -0.48 26.55
N PRO A 382 9.15 0.80 26.42
CA PRO A 382 8.79 1.81 27.41
C PRO A 382 7.28 1.99 27.55
N ALA A 383 6.83 2.16 28.79
CA ALA A 383 5.51 2.69 29.08
C ALA A 383 5.58 4.22 29.12
N GLY A 384 4.52 4.89 28.63
CA GLY A 384 4.40 6.34 28.69
C GLY A 384 3.74 6.85 29.99
N ASP A 385 3.43 8.14 29.99
CA ASP A 385 2.84 8.85 31.13
C ASP A 385 1.54 9.61 30.77
N VAL A 386 0.96 9.33 29.63
CA VAL A 386 -0.29 9.96 29.18
C VAL A 386 -1.45 9.43 30.02
N PRO A 387 -2.26 10.30 30.64
CA PRO A 387 -3.36 9.87 31.48
C PRO A 387 -4.40 9.03 30.73
N GLY A 388 -4.80 7.91 31.32
CA GLY A 388 -5.82 7.01 30.76
C GLY A 388 -5.31 6.05 29.70
N GLU A 389 -4.08 6.22 29.19
CA GLU A 389 -3.51 5.35 28.15
C GLU A 389 -3.11 3.98 28.72
N TRP A 390 -3.35 2.93 27.94
CA TRP A 390 -2.87 1.59 28.17
C TRP A 390 -1.64 1.31 27.29
N TYR A 391 -0.58 0.76 27.86
CA TYR A 391 0.66 0.49 27.13
C TYR A 391 0.91 -1.01 27.04
N ALA A 392 1.16 -1.51 25.83
CA ALA A 392 1.61 -2.88 25.63
C ALA A 392 2.98 -3.07 26.31
N PRO A 393 3.17 -4.14 27.11
CA PRO A 393 4.44 -4.35 27.80
C PRO A 393 5.58 -4.78 26.87
N THR A 394 5.26 -5.41 25.75
CA THR A 394 6.20 -5.89 24.75
C THR A 394 5.74 -5.56 23.35
N GLN A 395 6.67 -5.60 22.39
CA GLN A 395 6.40 -5.48 20.96
C GLN A 395 7.23 -6.51 20.18
N PRO A 396 6.77 -6.95 18.99
CA PRO A 396 7.46 -7.91 18.15
C PRO A 396 8.58 -7.25 17.33
N PHE A 397 9.80 -7.74 17.47
CA PHE A 397 10.98 -7.28 16.74
C PHE A 397 11.48 -8.37 15.78
N PRO A 398 11.36 -8.20 14.45
CA PRO A 398 11.97 -9.13 13.51
C PRO A 398 13.50 -9.05 13.59
N THR A 399 14.17 -10.20 13.51
CA THR A 399 15.62 -10.28 13.59
C THR A 399 16.31 -10.07 12.24
N HIS A 400 15.62 -10.37 11.14
CA HIS A 400 16.03 -10.18 9.76
C HIS A 400 14.81 -9.91 8.88
N PRO A 401 14.98 -9.17 7.76
CA PRO A 401 16.13 -8.29 7.46
C PRO A 401 16.33 -7.21 8.51
N ALA A 402 17.52 -6.57 8.50
CA ALA A 402 17.72 -5.34 9.28
C ALA A 402 16.74 -4.24 8.82
N PRO A 403 16.42 -3.23 9.66
CA PRO A 403 15.56 -2.13 9.24
C PRO A 403 16.10 -1.43 7.99
N PHE A 404 15.24 -1.20 6.98
CA PHE A 404 15.63 -0.54 5.73
C PHE A 404 15.70 0.99 5.84
N ASP A 405 15.23 1.57 6.93
CA ASP A 405 15.39 2.98 7.28
C ASP A 405 15.65 3.14 8.77
N ARG A 406 15.89 4.37 9.23
CA ARG A 406 16.17 4.69 10.63
C ARG A 406 14.96 4.45 11.50
N GLN A 407 15.21 3.93 12.69
CA GLN A 407 14.24 3.69 13.74
C GLN A 407 14.70 4.34 15.04
N GLY A 408 13.81 5.13 15.65
CA GLY A 408 14.16 5.95 16.79
C GLY A 408 14.88 7.24 16.38
N PHE A 409 14.93 8.22 17.29
CA PHE A 409 15.57 9.52 17.10
C PHE A 409 16.26 9.97 18.37
N GLY A 410 17.57 10.13 18.28
CA GLY A 410 18.43 10.62 19.34
C GLY A 410 19.33 11.76 18.90
N GLU A 411 20.18 12.23 19.80
CA GLU A 411 21.15 13.29 19.48
C GLU A 411 22.13 12.89 18.37
N ASP A 412 22.43 11.59 18.22
CA ASP A 412 23.32 11.08 17.18
C ASP A 412 22.72 11.14 15.77
N ASP A 413 21.40 11.35 15.67
CA ASP A 413 20.70 11.49 14.39
C ASP A 413 20.58 12.94 13.93
N LEU A 414 21.04 13.89 14.72
CA LEU A 414 20.99 15.31 14.38
C LEU A 414 21.92 15.65 13.21
N ILE A 415 21.50 16.66 12.41
CA ILE A 415 22.32 17.25 11.36
C ILE A 415 23.64 17.76 11.95
N ASP A 416 24.77 17.36 11.35
CA ASP A 416 26.12 17.54 11.87
C ASP A 416 27.14 17.95 10.79
N PHE A 417 26.67 18.53 9.70
CA PHE A 417 27.57 19.00 8.62
C PHE A 417 28.60 20.05 9.11
N THR A 418 28.23 20.83 10.13
CA THR A 418 29.17 21.71 10.84
C THR A 418 28.89 21.67 12.34
N PRO A 419 29.90 21.99 13.21
CA PRO A 419 29.69 22.10 14.66
C PRO A 419 28.59 23.11 15.04
N GLU A 420 28.50 24.21 14.28
CA GLU A 420 27.50 25.27 14.49
C GLU A 420 26.07 24.73 14.20
N LEU A 421 25.90 24.00 13.10
CA LEU A 421 24.61 23.37 12.77
C LEU A 421 24.20 22.36 13.84
N ARG A 422 25.14 21.52 14.30
CA ARG A 422 24.86 20.59 15.38
C ARG A 422 24.41 21.29 16.66
N ALA A 423 25.08 22.38 17.04
CA ALA A 423 24.70 23.17 18.22
C ALA A 423 23.29 23.78 18.06
N MET A 424 22.97 24.30 16.88
CA MET A 424 21.64 24.82 16.56
C MET A 424 20.58 23.72 16.60
N ALA A 425 20.90 22.51 16.13
CA ALA A 425 19.99 21.37 16.17
C ALA A 425 19.68 20.94 17.61
N LEU A 426 20.71 20.85 18.47
CA LEU A 426 20.54 20.56 19.91
C LEU A 426 19.65 21.60 20.60
N ASP A 427 19.83 22.90 20.31
CA ASP A 427 18.97 23.95 20.86
C ASP A 427 17.51 23.84 20.36
N ALA A 428 17.33 23.48 19.08
CA ALA A 428 16.01 23.37 18.47
C ALA A 428 15.15 22.24 19.04
N ILE A 429 15.77 21.15 19.51
CA ILE A 429 15.05 19.97 20.03
C ILE A 429 14.90 19.94 21.56
N LYS A 430 15.51 20.86 22.30
CA LYS A 430 15.61 20.83 23.76
C LYS A 430 14.28 20.77 24.51
N ASP A 431 13.21 21.27 23.90
CA ASP A 431 11.86 21.32 24.47
C ASP A 431 10.99 20.10 24.06
N PHE A 432 11.59 19.07 23.47
CA PHE A 432 10.90 17.86 23.01
C PHE A 432 11.45 16.63 23.72
N ARG A 433 10.60 15.63 23.88
CA ARG A 433 11.05 14.26 24.19
C ARG A 433 11.66 13.64 22.94
N LEU A 434 12.69 12.84 23.13
CA LEU A 434 13.33 12.07 22.05
C LEU A 434 12.82 10.63 22.09
N SER A 435 12.89 9.95 20.94
CA SER A 435 12.49 8.54 20.80
C SER A 435 13.74 7.67 20.55
N PRO A 436 14.58 7.39 21.57
CA PRO A 436 15.80 6.60 21.40
C PRO A 436 15.51 5.16 20.93
N THR A 437 14.28 4.68 21.12
CA THR A 437 13.77 3.42 20.58
C THR A 437 12.58 3.67 19.66
N ILE A 438 12.27 2.71 18.78
CA ILE A 438 11.16 2.85 17.82
C ILE A 438 9.80 2.96 18.53
N PHE A 439 9.59 2.28 19.66
CA PHE A 439 8.31 2.22 20.36
C PHE A 439 8.24 3.16 21.58
N GLU A 440 8.90 4.32 21.53
CA GLU A 440 8.63 5.37 22.52
C GLU A 440 7.21 5.90 22.36
N PRO A 441 6.39 5.91 23.43
CA PRO A 441 5.00 6.30 23.32
C PRO A 441 4.82 7.81 23.14
N PRO A 442 3.72 8.26 22.49
CA PRO A 442 3.34 9.67 22.42
C PRO A 442 3.31 10.35 23.79
N SER A 443 3.47 11.67 23.83
CA SER A 443 3.37 12.46 25.05
C SER A 443 2.40 13.64 24.91
N LEU A 444 2.04 14.30 26.01
CA LEU A 444 1.21 15.49 25.97
C LEU A 444 1.91 16.66 25.26
N ALA A 445 1.13 17.52 24.61
CA ALA A 445 1.63 18.75 23.97
C ALA A 445 2.13 19.79 24.99
N ASP A 446 1.70 19.67 26.25
CA ASP A 446 2.06 20.49 27.41
C ASP A 446 2.34 19.56 28.60
N ALA A 447 3.33 18.70 28.47
CA ALA A 447 3.67 17.73 29.50
C ALA A 447 4.16 18.42 30.79
N PRO A 448 3.93 17.81 32.00
CA PRO A 448 4.32 18.39 33.27
C PRO A 448 5.83 18.64 33.42
N ASP A 449 6.67 17.94 32.67
CA ASP A 449 8.11 18.13 32.60
C ASP A 449 8.55 19.31 31.74
N GLY A 450 7.61 20.02 31.11
CA GLY A 450 7.83 21.18 30.24
C GLY A 450 8.11 20.83 28.79
N THR A 451 8.04 19.55 28.41
CA THR A 451 8.20 19.13 27.01
C THR A 451 6.92 19.30 26.20
N ARG A 452 7.07 19.38 24.87
CA ARG A 452 6.00 19.75 23.92
C ARG A 452 5.63 18.62 22.96
N GLY A 453 5.72 17.38 23.40
CA GLY A 453 5.51 16.20 22.59
C GLY A 453 6.79 15.41 22.34
N LEU A 454 6.63 14.27 21.67
CA LEU A 454 7.70 13.34 21.30
C LEU A 454 8.13 13.57 19.86
N LEU A 455 9.43 13.69 19.60
CA LEU A 455 10.00 13.58 18.25
C LEU A 455 10.15 12.10 17.90
N SER A 456 9.31 11.61 16.99
CA SER A 456 9.24 10.21 16.58
C SER A 456 9.84 9.98 15.19
N LEU A 457 10.53 8.87 15.02
CA LEU A 457 11.08 8.37 13.76
C LEU A 457 10.95 6.83 13.72
N PRO A 458 10.33 6.25 12.66
CA PRO A 458 9.65 6.89 11.54
C PRO A 458 8.46 7.76 11.97
N SER A 459 8.02 8.65 11.06
CA SER A 459 6.75 9.36 11.24
C SER A 459 5.55 8.42 11.02
N SER A 460 4.34 8.87 11.28
CA SER A 460 3.10 8.13 10.97
C SER A 460 2.93 7.84 9.47
N THR A 461 3.59 8.61 8.60
CA THR A 461 3.63 8.26 7.17
C THR A 461 4.59 7.10 6.88
N GLY A 462 5.36 6.67 7.88
CA GLY A 462 6.25 5.53 7.81
C GLY A 462 7.56 5.74 7.06
N GLY A 463 8.46 4.81 7.22
CA GLY A 463 9.63 4.66 6.35
C GLY A 463 9.19 4.24 4.94
N SER A 464 8.23 3.33 4.81
CA SER A 464 7.50 3.00 3.59
C SER A 464 6.00 3.26 3.76
N ASN A 465 5.26 3.37 2.65
CA ASN A 465 3.82 3.60 2.67
C ASN A 465 3.15 2.88 1.47
N TRP A 466 1.93 3.30 1.04
CA TRP A 466 1.13 2.65 -0.01
C TRP A 466 1.85 2.55 -1.37
N GLU A 467 2.87 3.33 -1.61
CA GLU A 467 3.73 3.21 -2.79
C GLU A 467 4.41 1.83 -2.86
N GLY A 468 4.58 1.18 -1.70
CA GLY A 468 5.11 -0.17 -1.56
C GLY A 468 6.53 -0.33 -2.08
N SER A 469 6.86 -1.54 -2.47
CA SER A 469 8.18 -1.98 -2.93
C SER A 469 8.06 -2.83 -4.19
N ALA A 470 9.17 -3.19 -4.81
CA ALA A 470 9.23 -4.10 -5.95
C ALA A 470 10.15 -5.28 -5.63
N LEU A 471 9.81 -6.46 -6.09
CA LEU A 471 10.62 -7.67 -5.92
C LEU A 471 10.91 -8.31 -7.28
N ASP A 472 12.16 -8.63 -7.50
CA ASP A 472 12.61 -9.44 -8.60
C ASP A 472 12.50 -10.94 -8.22
N PRO A 473 11.53 -11.69 -8.75
CA PRO A 473 11.36 -13.11 -8.40
C PRO A 473 12.49 -14.01 -8.92
N GLU A 474 13.22 -13.59 -9.97
CA GLU A 474 14.31 -14.38 -10.53
C GLU A 474 15.54 -14.40 -9.61
N THR A 475 15.78 -13.32 -8.89
CA THR A 475 16.94 -13.17 -7.97
C THR A 475 16.54 -13.23 -6.50
N GLY A 476 15.28 -12.94 -6.17
CA GLY A 476 14.79 -12.82 -4.80
C GLY A 476 15.21 -11.50 -4.13
N ILE A 477 15.54 -10.47 -4.91
CA ILE A 477 15.93 -9.15 -4.39
C ILE A 477 14.72 -8.26 -4.27
N LEU A 478 14.51 -7.72 -3.06
CA LEU A 478 13.48 -6.75 -2.74
C LEU A 478 14.07 -5.33 -2.76
N TYR A 479 13.42 -4.41 -3.49
CA TYR A 479 13.77 -2.99 -3.55
C TYR A 479 12.76 -2.18 -2.77
N VAL A 480 13.21 -1.48 -1.73
CA VAL A 480 12.33 -0.72 -0.84
C VAL A 480 12.66 0.77 -0.92
N PRO A 481 11.79 1.60 -1.52
CA PRO A 481 11.89 3.05 -1.38
C PRO A 481 11.44 3.46 0.02
N SER A 482 12.23 4.31 0.68
CA SER A 482 11.92 4.75 2.02
C SER A 482 12.23 6.22 2.25
N ARG A 483 11.75 6.75 3.37
CA ARG A 483 11.94 8.16 3.77
C ARG A 483 12.22 8.30 5.26
N THR A 484 13.23 9.08 5.57
CA THR A 484 13.57 9.51 6.91
C THR A 484 12.88 10.84 7.21
N GLN A 485 11.74 10.78 7.87
CA GLN A 485 10.94 11.97 8.21
C GLN A 485 10.52 11.93 9.67
N LEU A 486 10.85 12.99 10.41
CA LEU A 486 10.40 13.17 11.79
C LEU A 486 8.94 13.62 11.86
N GLN A 487 8.29 13.23 12.95
CA GLN A 487 6.97 13.72 13.37
C GLN A 487 7.03 14.15 14.83
N VAL A 488 6.17 15.08 15.23
CA VAL A 488 5.88 15.33 16.63
C VAL A 488 4.58 14.61 17.00
N LEU A 489 4.66 13.66 17.92
CA LEU A 489 3.51 13.03 18.55
C LEU A 489 3.21 13.80 19.85
N ALA A 490 2.20 14.67 19.78
CA ALA A 490 1.84 15.59 20.86
C ALA A 490 0.32 15.51 21.07
N LEU A 491 -0.11 14.94 22.19
CA LEU A 491 -1.52 14.74 22.49
C LEU A 491 -2.12 15.93 23.24
N ALA A 492 -3.35 16.26 22.88
CA ALA A 492 -4.13 17.29 23.56
C ALA A 492 -5.63 16.94 23.52
N LYS A 493 -6.41 17.51 24.43
CA LYS A 493 -7.85 17.37 24.40
C LYS A 493 -8.43 18.06 23.17
N ASN A 494 -9.38 17.39 22.51
CA ASN A 494 -10.18 17.94 21.43
C ASN A 494 -11.62 18.16 21.91
N GLU A 495 -11.99 19.41 22.16
CA GLU A 495 -13.34 19.76 22.66
C GLU A 495 -14.46 19.49 21.64
N GLU A 496 -14.13 19.22 20.39
CA GLU A 496 -15.08 18.89 19.32
C GLU A 496 -15.34 17.38 19.20
N SER A 497 -14.64 16.55 19.99
CA SER A 497 -14.75 15.09 19.98
C SER A 497 -15.03 14.53 21.36
N ASP A 498 -15.64 13.36 21.43
CA ASP A 498 -15.83 12.60 22.66
C ASP A 498 -14.65 11.66 22.99
N ILE A 499 -13.59 11.70 22.19
CA ILE A 499 -12.31 11.07 22.51
C ILE A 499 -11.56 11.92 23.53
N ASP A 500 -10.98 11.28 24.55
CA ASP A 500 -10.31 11.98 25.63
C ASP A 500 -9.12 12.80 25.16
N LEU A 501 -8.26 12.22 24.31
CA LEU A 501 -7.11 12.89 23.73
C LEU A 501 -6.99 12.56 22.24
N SER A 502 -6.43 13.49 21.48
CA SER A 502 -6.08 13.30 20.07
C SER A 502 -4.83 14.12 19.72
N GLN A 503 -4.38 14.05 18.48
CA GLN A 503 -3.23 14.84 18.04
C GLN A 503 -3.46 16.35 18.28
N GLY A 504 -2.58 16.99 19.03
CA GLY A 504 -2.63 18.42 19.35
C GLY A 504 -2.32 19.33 18.15
N PHE A 505 -2.83 20.57 18.20
CA PHE A 505 -2.54 21.59 17.18
C PHE A 505 -1.28 22.39 17.52
N GLY A 506 -0.56 22.85 16.48
CA GLY A 506 0.42 23.91 16.58
C GLY A 506 1.84 23.47 16.97
N VAL A 507 2.02 22.22 17.40
CA VAL A 507 3.36 21.69 17.63
C VAL A 507 3.89 21.10 16.31
N ARG A 508 5.08 21.55 15.90
CA ARG A 508 5.69 21.15 14.62
C ARG A 508 7.11 20.69 14.86
N VAL A 509 7.59 19.81 13.97
CA VAL A 509 9.00 19.43 13.92
C VAL A 509 9.85 20.68 13.76
N PRO A 510 10.84 20.92 14.65
CA PRO A 510 11.71 22.08 14.56
C PRO A 510 12.57 22.04 13.29
N ARG A 511 12.96 23.22 12.80
CA ARG A 511 13.83 23.39 11.64
C ARG A 511 14.90 24.42 11.92
N ILE A 512 16.06 24.25 11.31
CA ILE A 512 17.19 25.19 11.42
C ILE A 512 17.20 26.06 10.17
N GLN A 513 16.57 27.24 10.24
CA GLN A 513 16.46 28.16 9.08
C GLN A 513 15.94 27.49 7.80
N GLY A 514 15.07 26.47 7.94
CA GLY A 514 14.50 25.70 6.82
C GLY A 514 15.16 24.34 6.58
N LEU A 515 16.33 24.06 7.17
CA LEU A 515 16.94 22.73 7.15
C LEU A 515 16.25 21.79 8.14
N GLU A 516 16.24 20.49 7.82
CA GLU A 516 15.78 19.46 8.74
C GLU A 516 16.75 19.33 9.91
N VAL A 517 16.23 19.04 11.12
CA VAL A 517 17.11 18.77 12.30
C VAL A 517 17.76 17.40 12.23
N VAL A 518 17.17 16.46 11.49
CA VAL A 518 17.72 15.12 11.27
C VAL A 518 18.74 15.14 10.12
N LYS A 519 19.80 14.34 10.23
CA LYS A 519 20.81 14.19 9.17
C LYS A 519 20.29 13.35 7.99
N PRO A 520 20.75 13.58 6.74
CA PRO A 520 20.40 12.78 5.58
C PRO A 520 20.95 11.34 5.68
N PRO A 521 20.56 10.43 4.72
CA PRO A 521 19.66 10.67 3.60
C PRO A 521 18.21 10.82 4.03
N TYR A 522 17.47 11.72 3.36
CA TYR A 522 16.06 11.98 3.66
C TYR A 522 15.11 11.04 2.90
N GLY A 523 15.59 10.48 1.80
CA GLY A 523 14.92 9.43 1.05
C GLY A 523 15.97 8.51 0.42
N ARG A 524 15.66 7.23 0.34
CA ARG A 524 16.58 6.19 -0.13
C ARG A 524 15.85 5.06 -0.84
N ILE A 525 16.61 4.22 -1.53
CA ILE A 525 16.19 2.90 -2.01
C ILE A 525 17.19 1.89 -1.43
N THR A 526 16.67 0.88 -0.78
CA THR A 526 17.46 -0.22 -0.20
C THR A 526 17.15 -1.51 -0.95
N ALA A 527 18.18 -2.20 -1.45
CA ALA A 527 18.07 -3.53 -2.02
C ALA A 527 18.39 -4.58 -0.95
N ILE A 528 17.51 -5.55 -0.80
CA ILE A 528 17.58 -6.60 0.23
C ILE A 528 17.50 -7.96 -0.45
N ASP A 529 18.49 -8.81 -0.23
CA ASP A 529 18.42 -10.22 -0.65
C ASP A 529 17.50 -11.00 0.30
N MET A 530 16.31 -11.35 -0.16
CA MET A 530 15.34 -12.09 0.63
C MET A 530 15.68 -13.59 0.79
N ASN A 531 16.71 -14.07 0.10
CA ASN A 531 17.23 -15.43 0.36
C ASN A 531 18.02 -15.49 1.67
N SER A 532 18.76 -14.43 2.01
CA SER A 532 19.63 -14.33 3.20
C SER A 532 19.09 -13.34 4.26
N GLY A 533 18.37 -12.29 3.86
CA GLY A 533 17.97 -11.17 4.69
C GLY A 533 19.02 -10.05 4.76
N ASP A 534 20.06 -10.10 3.93
CA ASP A 534 21.13 -9.10 3.93
C ASP A 534 20.78 -7.90 3.03
N HIS A 535 21.19 -6.70 3.45
CA HIS A 535 21.18 -5.52 2.59
C HIS A 535 22.33 -5.61 1.59
N LEU A 536 22.04 -5.49 0.30
CA LEU A 536 23.04 -5.50 -0.76
C LEU A 536 23.63 -4.12 -1.03
N TRP A 537 22.75 -3.14 -1.20
CA TRP A 537 23.13 -1.75 -1.41
C TRP A 537 22.02 -0.80 -0.94
N MET A 538 22.38 0.47 -0.73
CA MET A 538 21.47 1.56 -0.41
C MET A 538 21.95 2.82 -1.11
N ILE A 539 21.04 3.50 -1.82
CA ILE A 539 21.29 4.77 -2.51
C ILE A 539 20.28 5.83 -2.08
N ALA A 540 20.68 7.12 -2.19
CA ALA A 540 19.71 8.20 -2.07
C ALA A 540 18.75 8.19 -3.28
N ASN A 541 17.45 8.33 -3.02
CA ASN A 541 16.39 8.22 -4.04
C ASN A 541 16.31 9.43 -4.99
N ALA A 542 16.99 10.52 -4.69
CA ALA A 542 16.97 11.78 -5.44
C ALA A 542 18.26 12.57 -5.18
N ASP A 543 18.49 13.63 -5.94
CA ASP A 543 19.57 14.56 -5.70
C ASP A 543 19.38 15.38 -4.43
N THR A 544 20.43 16.09 -4.03
CA THR A 544 20.33 17.11 -2.98
C THR A 544 19.54 18.30 -3.52
N PRO A 545 18.40 18.68 -2.91
CA PRO A 545 17.62 19.84 -3.33
C PRO A 545 18.40 21.15 -3.30
N ASP A 546 18.10 22.05 -4.24
CA ASP A 546 18.76 23.38 -4.33
C ASP A 546 18.65 24.21 -3.06
N ARG A 547 17.55 24.10 -2.31
CA ARG A 547 17.38 24.75 -1.00
C ARG A 547 18.41 24.30 0.04
N ILE A 548 18.98 23.11 -0.13
CA ILE A 548 20.06 22.55 0.71
C ILE A 548 21.42 22.89 0.09
N LYS A 549 21.62 22.63 -1.21
CA LYS A 549 22.88 22.93 -1.92
C LYS A 549 23.31 24.38 -1.75
N ASN A 550 22.34 25.31 -1.84
CA ASN A 550 22.59 26.76 -1.82
C ASN A 550 22.33 27.39 -0.43
N HIS A 551 22.23 26.58 0.63
CA HIS A 551 21.92 27.10 1.95
C HIS A 551 23.12 27.81 2.58
N VAL A 552 22.93 29.04 3.11
CA VAL A 552 24.02 29.87 3.65
C VAL A 552 24.86 29.19 4.76
N LEU A 553 24.22 28.35 5.59
CA LEU A 553 24.92 27.60 6.64
C LEU A 553 25.71 26.39 6.11
N LEU A 554 25.61 26.10 4.82
CA LEU A 554 26.27 24.97 4.15
C LEU A 554 27.26 25.45 3.07
N GLU A 555 27.52 26.78 2.99
CA GLU A 555 28.46 27.32 2.04
C GLU A 555 29.87 26.74 2.26
N GLY A 556 30.43 26.15 1.21
CA GLY A 556 31.76 25.51 1.25
C GLY A 556 31.79 24.10 1.89
N VAL A 557 30.63 23.55 2.28
CA VAL A 557 30.52 22.16 2.78
C VAL A 557 30.35 21.21 1.59
N ASP A 558 31.17 20.16 1.56
CA ASP A 558 30.98 19.04 0.62
C ASP A 558 29.81 18.18 1.10
N LEU A 559 28.69 18.27 0.39
CA LEU A 559 27.45 17.60 0.77
C LEU A 559 27.33 16.25 0.07
N PRO A 560 27.01 15.17 0.79
CA PRO A 560 26.61 13.92 0.16
C PRO A 560 25.29 14.11 -0.58
N ARG A 561 24.95 13.19 -1.49
CA ARG A 561 23.61 13.10 -2.07
C ARG A 561 22.59 12.84 -0.95
N THR A 562 21.68 13.79 -0.71
CA THR A 562 20.78 13.74 0.46
C THR A 562 19.48 13.01 0.21
N GLY A 563 19.07 12.83 -1.06
CA GLY A 563 17.74 12.38 -1.36
C GLY A 563 16.64 13.35 -0.92
N VAL A 564 15.39 12.97 -1.19
CA VAL A 564 14.17 13.72 -0.83
C VAL A 564 13.17 12.78 -0.18
N PRO A 565 12.49 13.16 0.91
CA PRO A 565 11.50 12.30 1.56
C PRO A 565 10.18 12.27 0.76
N THR A 566 10.26 11.89 -0.52
CA THR A 566 9.14 11.83 -1.46
C THR A 566 8.51 10.44 -1.50
N ARG A 567 7.30 10.38 -2.04
CA ARG A 567 6.59 9.13 -2.31
C ARG A 567 7.02 8.61 -3.68
N SER A 568 8.13 7.88 -3.71
CA SER A 568 8.70 7.34 -4.95
C SER A 568 8.00 6.04 -5.34
N GLY A 569 7.38 6.03 -6.53
CA GLY A 569 6.94 4.79 -7.16
C GLY A 569 8.09 4.07 -7.84
N ILE A 570 8.15 2.76 -7.68
CA ILE A 570 9.15 1.89 -8.33
C ILE A 570 8.48 0.68 -8.98
N PHE A 571 9.13 0.11 -9.99
CA PHE A 571 8.89 -1.24 -10.51
C PHE A 571 10.22 -1.81 -11.02
N VAL A 572 10.28 -3.13 -11.20
CA VAL A 572 11.49 -3.82 -11.68
C VAL A 572 11.17 -4.63 -12.93
N THR A 573 12.08 -4.59 -13.90
CA THR A 573 12.04 -5.45 -15.07
C THR A 573 13.14 -6.51 -14.99
N LYS A 574 13.24 -7.34 -16.01
CA LYS A 574 14.29 -8.33 -16.11
C LYS A 574 15.70 -7.73 -15.95
N SER A 575 15.94 -6.52 -16.46
CA SER A 575 17.27 -5.90 -16.48
C SER A 575 17.44 -4.66 -15.60
N LEU A 576 16.38 -3.92 -15.31
CA LEU A 576 16.46 -2.61 -14.67
C LEU A 576 15.47 -2.46 -13.51
N LEU A 577 15.85 -1.63 -12.54
CA LEU A 577 14.95 -1.03 -11.56
C LEU A 577 14.59 0.39 -12.03
N PHE A 578 13.31 0.72 -12.04
CA PHE A 578 12.81 2.04 -12.40
C PHE A 578 12.26 2.78 -11.18
N GLN A 579 12.49 4.10 -11.13
CA GLN A 579 12.05 4.95 -10.04
C GLN A 579 11.64 6.33 -10.54
N ALA A 580 10.47 6.81 -10.10
CA ALA A 580 10.02 8.18 -10.30
C ALA A 580 10.01 8.97 -8.98
N GLU A 581 10.32 10.28 -9.03
CA GLU A 581 10.19 11.16 -7.87
C GLU A 581 8.74 11.61 -7.72
N GLY A 582 8.11 11.21 -6.60
CA GLY A 582 6.73 11.55 -6.30
C GLY A 582 6.53 13.03 -5.97
N THR A 583 5.31 13.51 -6.18
CA THR A 583 4.89 14.86 -5.80
C THR A 583 4.80 15.05 -4.27
N GLY A 584 4.69 16.30 -3.82
CA GLY A 584 4.36 16.68 -2.43
C GLY A 584 5.54 16.86 -1.48
N ALA A 585 6.76 16.48 -1.85
CA ALA A 585 7.95 16.76 -1.07
C ALA A 585 8.69 17.99 -1.60
N ALA A 586 9.09 18.90 -0.71
CA ALA A 586 9.84 20.07 -1.09
C ALA A 586 11.21 19.67 -1.64
N GLY A 587 11.47 19.97 -2.91
CA GLY A 587 12.71 19.67 -3.62
C GLY A 587 12.68 18.37 -4.42
N ALA A 588 11.53 17.70 -4.54
CA ALA A 588 11.34 16.65 -5.54
C ALA A 588 11.39 17.26 -6.94
N SER A 589 12.08 16.59 -7.85
CA SER A 589 12.24 16.97 -9.25
C SER A 589 11.44 16.03 -10.16
N PRO A 590 10.94 16.49 -11.32
CA PRO A 590 10.23 15.64 -12.25
C PRO A 590 11.25 14.77 -13.04
N ILE A 591 11.84 13.80 -12.37
CA ILE A 591 12.85 12.91 -12.95
C ILE A 591 12.40 11.45 -12.80
N PHE A 592 12.59 10.69 -13.88
CA PHE A 592 12.46 9.24 -13.93
C PHE A 592 13.84 8.60 -14.09
N ARG A 593 14.17 7.63 -13.25
CA ARG A 593 15.47 6.98 -13.23
C ARG A 593 15.38 5.53 -13.62
N ALA A 594 16.30 5.10 -14.48
CA ALA A 594 16.66 3.72 -14.68
C ALA A 594 17.92 3.42 -13.85
N ILE A 595 17.87 2.36 -13.06
CA ILE A 595 18.87 1.99 -12.08
C ILE A 595 19.32 0.55 -12.37
N ASN A 596 20.63 0.32 -12.36
CA ASN A 596 21.15 -1.03 -12.37
C ASN A 596 20.71 -1.76 -11.09
N LYS A 597 19.87 -2.77 -11.24
CA LYS A 597 19.24 -3.46 -10.12
C LYS A 597 20.23 -4.24 -9.24
N GLU A 598 21.41 -4.59 -9.75
CA GLU A 598 22.45 -5.31 -9.00
C GLU A 598 23.33 -4.39 -8.16
N THR A 599 23.64 -3.18 -8.67
CA THR A 599 24.64 -2.29 -8.05
C THR A 599 24.04 -1.02 -7.43
N GLY A 600 22.83 -0.62 -7.82
CA GLY A 600 22.22 0.65 -7.44
C GLY A 600 22.75 1.84 -8.26
N ASP A 601 23.61 1.62 -9.26
CA ASP A 601 24.10 2.70 -10.11
C ASP A 601 23.00 3.24 -11.03
N ILE A 602 22.93 4.57 -11.16
CA ILE A 602 21.98 5.22 -12.09
C ILE A 602 22.51 5.01 -13.52
N VAL A 603 21.69 4.35 -14.35
CA VAL A 603 21.96 4.08 -15.77
C VAL A 603 21.53 5.29 -16.62
N ALA A 604 20.33 5.82 -16.35
CA ALA A 604 19.80 6.99 -17.05
C ALA A 604 18.90 7.82 -16.14
N GLU A 605 18.83 9.12 -16.41
CA GLU A 605 17.87 10.06 -15.85
C GLU A 605 17.10 10.71 -17.01
N ILE A 606 15.77 10.67 -16.92
CA ILE A 606 14.85 11.14 -17.95
C ILE A 606 13.99 12.25 -17.35
N ASP A 607 14.01 13.43 -17.97
CA ASP A 607 13.19 14.56 -17.56
C ASP A 607 11.71 14.28 -17.85
N LEU A 608 10.88 14.46 -16.85
CA LEU A 608 9.43 14.31 -16.93
C LEU A 608 8.75 15.70 -17.00
N PRO A 609 7.55 15.80 -17.59
CA PRO A 609 6.80 17.06 -17.59
C PRO A 609 6.37 17.51 -16.19
N PHE A 610 6.06 16.58 -15.30
CA PHE A 610 5.62 16.81 -13.92
C PHE A 610 6.10 15.66 -13.01
N ASN A 611 6.02 15.86 -11.70
CA ASN A 611 6.29 14.77 -10.74
C ASN A 611 5.25 13.66 -10.86
N GLN A 612 5.66 12.45 -10.54
CA GLN A 612 4.80 11.28 -10.43
C GLN A 612 3.71 11.49 -9.36
N THR A 613 2.49 11.08 -9.66
CA THR A 613 1.36 11.03 -8.73
C THR A 613 0.76 9.62 -8.59
N GLY A 614 0.66 8.86 -9.69
CA GLY A 614 0.36 7.43 -9.73
C GLY A 614 1.63 6.61 -9.88
N LEU A 615 1.57 5.31 -9.59
CA LEU A 615 2.75 4.45 -9.64
C LEU A 615 3.14 4.14 -11.09
N PRO A 616 4.44 4.12 -11.43
CA PRO A 616 4.90 3.72 -12.75
C PRO A 616 4.71 2.22 -12.95
N PHE A 617 4.43 1.82 -14.18
CA PHE A 617 4.30 0.44 -14.61
C PHE A 617 4.73 0.29 -16.07
N THR A 618 4.85 -0.95 -16.55
CA THR A 618 5.22 -1.24 -17.95
C THR A 618 4.31 -2.30 -18.53
N TYR A 619 4.10 -2.19 -19.84
CA TYR A 619 3.35 -3.17 -20.62
C TYR A 619 3.90 -3.27 -22.03
N GLU A 620 3.54 -4.34 -22.74
CA GLU A 620 3.83 -4.52 -24.16
C GLU A 620 2.53 -4.59 -24.96
N HIS A 621 2.44 -3.87 -26.03
CA HIS A 621 1.33 -3.99 -26.98
C HIS A 621 1.85 -3.86 -28.41
N GLU A 622 1.39 -4.74 -29.31
CA GLU A 622 1.81 -4.82 -30.72
C GLU A 622 3.34 -4.91 -30.91
N GLY A 623 4.05 -5.59 -29.98
CA GLY A 623 5.50 -5.78 -30.03
C GLY A 623 6.33 -4.57 -29.58
N LYS A 624 5.71 -3.54 -28.99
CA LYS A 624 6.35 -2.36 -28.45
C LYS A 624 6.14 -2.27 -26.93
N GLN A 625 7.24 -2.13 -26.19
CA GLN A 625 7.18 -1.91 -24.73
C GLN A 625 6.92 -0.45 -24.41
N TYR A 626 6.03 -0.20 -23.44
CA TYR A 626 5.67 1.10 -22.93
C TYR A 626 5.93 1.19 -21.43
N ILE A 627 6.20 2.41 -20.95
CA ILE A 627 6.22 2.76 -19.53
C ILE A 627 5.21 3.87 -19.30
N ALA A 628 4.33 3.69 -18.33
CA ALA A 628 3.23 4.62 -18.10
C ALA A 628 3.12 5.01 -16.62
N MET A 629 2.69 6.25 -16.34
CA MET A 629 2.35 6.71 -14.99
C MET A 629 1.51 7.99 -15.04
N PHE A 630 0.70 8.21 -14.01
CA PHE A 630 0.09 9.53 -13.79
C PHE A 630 1.11 10.50 -13.21
N MET A 631 1.12 11.71 -13.74
CA MET A 631 1.96 12.83 -13.34
C MET A 631 1.12 14.08 -13.08
N GLY A 632 1.59 15.00 -12.24
CA GLY A 632 0.88 16.24 -11.93
C GLY A 632 1.40 16.94 -10.68
N GLY A 633 0.53 17.66 -9.99
CA GLY A 633 0.87 18.39 -8.76
C GLY A 633 1.23 19.86 -8.98
N ALA A 634 1.38 20.61 -7.89
CA ALA A 634 1.82 22.02 -7.89
C ALA A 634 1.07 22.95 -8.88
N GLY A 635 -0.26 22.73 -9.06
CA GLY A 635 -1.10 23.52 -9.96
C GLY A 635 -1.16 22.98 -11.39
N ASN A 636 -0.49 21.87 -11.70
CA ASN A 636 -0.58 21.16 -12.96
C ASN A 636 -1.61 20.03 -12.85
N PRO A 637 -2.70 20.03 -13.64
CA PRO A 637 -3.66 18.95 -13.68
C PRO A 637 -2.99 17.60 -13.97
N ALA A 638 -3.55 16.53 -13.38
CA ALA A 638 -3.01 15.20 -13.56
C ALA A 638 -3.17 14.73 -15.02
N GLU A 639 -2.13 14.09 -15.53
CA GLU A 639 -2.09 13.47 -16.87
C GLU A 639 -1.51 12.07 -16.77
N LEU A 640 -2.06 11.14 -17.55
CA LEU A 640 -1.39 9.88 -17.84
C LEU A 640 -0.37 10.14 -18.95
N VAL A 641 0.89 9.88 -18.64
CA VAL A 641 2.01 10.02 -19.59
C VAL A 641 2.56 8.65 -19.90
N VAL A 642 2.66 8.33 -21.17
CA VAL A 642 3.17 7.07 -21.67
C VAL A 642 4.42 7.32 -22.50
N MET A 643 5.47 6.59 -22.19
CA MET A 643 6.79 6.66 -22.82
C MET A 643 7.11 5.36 -23.54
N ALA A 644 7.87 5.46 -24.61
CA ALA A 644 8.38 4.31 -25.37
C ALA A 644 9.70 4.68 -26.05
N LEU A 645 10.39 3.69 -26.60
CA LEU A 645 11.52 3.94 -27.52
C LEU A 645 11.00 4.54 -28.83
N PRO A 646 11.79 5.42 -29.49
CA PRO A 646 11.46 5.94 -30.83
C PRO A 646 11.35 4.79 -31.85
N ASP A 647 10.57 5.03 -32.94
CA ASP A 647 10.36 4.03 -34.01
C ASP A 647 11.62 3.79 -34.84
#